data_7e955b3b8ca817bc8451f71d4998a21d
#
_entry.id   7e955b3b8ca817bc8451f71d4998a21d
#
_cell.length_a   1.000
_cell.length_b   1.000
_cell.length_c   1.000
_cell.angle_alpha   90.00
_cell.angle_beta   90.00
_cell.angle_gamma   90.00
#
_symmetry.space_group_name_H-M   'P 1'
#
loop_
_entity.id
_entity.type
_entity.pdbx_description
1 polymer ?
#
loop_
_entity_poly.entity_id
_entity_poly.type
_entity_poly.pdbx_seq_one_letter_code
_entity_poly.pdbx_strand_id
1 'polypeptide(L)'
;MSKKLILSLVLSGLVLTATAQTTVAPAIPRDEKIEQQIETLLKKMTLDEKVGQMCELTIDLLQKRANPFAGLNPKDITVDDLKKIVKRYKLEKEFKLGKEMPSQEVMMQLYMRIQGIENAKGFQLDEAMLDSVIGKYKVGSILNVPNGVAQSVEKWQEIIKRIQEKSMEVMGIPCVYGVDQIHGTTYTLGGTFFPQGVNMGATFNRELTREGARISAYETKAGSIPWTYAPVTDLGRDPRWPRMWENYGEDAYVNAEMGREAVIGFQGENPNLIGGNNVAACMKHYMGYGVPVSGKDRTPSSITEQDMREKHFAPYLEMVKAGALSVMVNSAMNNGLPFHANYELLTKWLKEDLNWDGMIVTDWADINNLYSRDHIAKDKKEAIKLAINAGIDMSMDPYDWKFCTLLKELVEEGEVPMSRIDDAVRRVLRLKYRLNLFEKPYYDLKDFPLFGSAEHAAAALQAAEESLVLLKNTDGILPLAKGKKLLVTGPNANSMRCLNGGWSYSWQGDKADEHASQYNTILEAFTNKFGADNIIYEAGVTYKQGGNWWEENTPEIEKAVAAAAGADYIVACIGENSYCETPGNLTNLFLSQNQLDLVKALAKTGKPIILVLNEGRPRLIADIEPLAKAVVNTMLPGNYGGDALANLIAGDANFSGKMPFTYPKEINSLITYDYKPCEHIGKQMEGAYNYDAQVSVQWAFGYGLSYTTFAYSNLKVDKSDFTADDVLTFTVDVKNTGNRIGKESVLLFSSDLVASLTPDTRRLRAFEKVELKPGETKTVTLKLKGSDLAFVGYDGKWILEKGDFRIQTGDQTVNVVCTDTKKWETPNK
;
A
#
# COMPACT_ATOMS: atom_id res chain seq x y z
N MET A 1 68.79 40.86 49.00
CA MET A 1 69.19 41.49 47.74
C MET A 1 69.18 40.50 46.64
N SER A 2 68.63 40.90 45.50
CA SER A 2 68.60 40.24 44.21
C SER A 2 67.63 39.02 44.03
N LYS A 3 66.44 39.32 43.45
CA LYS A 3 65.46 38.41 42.89
C LYS A 3 65.99 37.87 41.58
N LYS A 4 65.96 36.56 41.41
CA LYS A 4 66.00 35.95 40.09
C LYS A 4 64.64 35.31 39.80
N LEU A 5 63.98 35.86 38.79
CA LEU A 5 62.75 35.38 38.21
C LEU A 5 63.08 34.13 37.41
N ILE A 6 62.42 33.02 37.69
CA ILE A 6 62.41 31.79 36.83
C ILE A 6 61.03 31.77 36.10
N LEU A 7 61.12 32.00 34.81
CA LEU A 7 59.97 31.89 33.86
C LEU A 7 59.82 30.45 33.50
N SER A 8 58.79 29.76 34.05
CA SER A 8 58.37 28.39 33.59
C SER A 8 57.40 28.52 32.42
N LEU A 9 57.85 28.20 31.25
CA LEU A 9 56.98 27.95 30.11
C LEU A 9 56.22 26.65 30.36
N VAL A 10 54.90 26.75 30.60
CA VAL A 10 53.98 25.62 30.52
C VAL A 10 53.54 25.51 29.07
N LEU A 11 54.09 24.55 28.33
CA LEU A 11 53.54 24.11 27.04
C LEU A 11 52.27 23.30 27.32
N SER A 12 51.12 23.95 27.21
CA SER A 12 49.83 23.24 27.12
C SER A 12 49.72 22.63 25.74
N GLY A 13 50.08 21.36 25.63
CA GLY A 13 49.73 20.56 24.45
C GLY A 13 48.19 20.35 24.39
N LEU A 14 47.50 21.10 23.55
CA LEU A 14 46.15 20.74 23.13
C LEU A 14 46.25 19.46 22.28
N VAL A 15 45.95 18.34 22.90
CA VAL A 15 45.64 17.11 22.15
C VAL A 15 44.24 17.33 21.57
N LEU A 16 44.16 17.78 20.33
CA LEU A 16 42.92 17.64 19.52
C LEU A 16 42.73 16.15 19.26
N THR A 17 41.95 15.51 20.12
CA THR A 17 41.34 14.23 19.74
C THR A 17 40.31 14.54 18.64
N ALA A 18 40.73 14.45 17.38
CA ALA A 18 39.84 14.31 16.28
C ALA A 18 39.14 12.96 16.50
N THR A 19 37.96 12.99 17.10
CA THR A 19 37.03 11.89 16.95
C THR A 19 36.74 11.80 15.46
N ALA A 20 37.32 10.82 14.78
CA ALA A 20 36.91 10.43 13.45
C ALA A 20 35.45 10.03 13.61
N GLN A 21 34.52 10.91 13.24
CA GLN A 21 33.15 10.53 12.97
C GLN A 21 33.24 9.42 11.89
N THR A 22 32.96 8.22 12.28
CA THR A 22 32.75 7.12 11.30
C THR A 22 31.60 7.56 10.45
N THR A 23 31.89 8.08 9.25
CA THR A 23 30.86 8.44 8.28
C THR A 23 30.13 7.15 7.92
N VAL A 24 28.84 7.09 8.22
CA VAL A 24 27.96 5.98 7.83
C VAL A 24 28.04 5.85 6.32
N ALA A 25 28.26 4.63 5.82
CA ALA A 25 28.26 4.39 4.38
C ALA A 25 26.91 4.77 3.76
N PRO A 26 26.89 5.38 2.57
CA PRO A 26 25.64 5.69 1.89
C PRO A 26 24.79 4.43 1.71
N ALA A 27 23.49 4.54 1.98
CA ALA A 27 22.54 3.43 1.78
C ALA A 27 22.48 2.98 0.31
N ILE A 28 22.62 3.94 -0.61
CA ILE A 28 22.77 3.69 -2.06
C ILE A 28 24.19 4.15 -2.46
N PRO A 29 25.00 3.28 -3.07
CA PRO A 29 26.30 3.68 -3.59
C PRO A 29 26.15 4.86 -4.56
N ARG A 30 26.94 5.93 -4.37
CA ARG A 30 26.84 7.13 -5.21
C ARG A 30 27.56 6.93 -6.52
N ASP A 31 26.94 7.34 -7.63
CA ASP A 31 27.56 7.44 -8.94
C ASP A 31 28.19 8.84 -9.09
N GLU A 32 29.51 8.93 -9.12
CA GLU A 32 30.24 10.20 -9.17
C GLU A 32 29.89 11.03 -10.43
N LYS A 33 29.58 10.38 -11.55
CA LYS A 33 29.20 11.08 -12.78
C LYS A 33 27.87 11.78 -12.60
N ILE A 34 26.89 11.09 -12.02
CA ILE A 34 25.57 11.66 -11.69
C ILE A 34 25.76 12.82 -10.74
N GLU A 35 26.53 12.67 -9.66
CA GLU A 35 26.77 13.74 -8.68
C GLU A 35 27.42 14.98 -9.32
N GLN A 36 28.40 14.79 -10.21
CA GLN A 36 29.04 15.89 -10.95
C GLN A 36 28.05 16.61 -11.88
N GLN A 37 27.17 15.88 -12.55
CA GLN A 37 26.12 16.45 -13.40
C GLN A 37 25.15 17.27 -12.58
N ILE A 38 24.70 16.76 -11.42
CA ILE A 38 23.80 17.46 -10.49
C ILE A 38 24.44 18.77 -10.03
N GLU A 39 25.69 18.73 -9.52
CA GLU A 39 26.35 19.93 -9.01
C GLU A 39 26.60 20.98 -10.12
N THR A 40 26.87 20.52 -11.33
CA THR A 40 27.04 21.41 -12.49
C THR A 40 25.72 22.12 -12.87
N LEU A 41 24.61 21.38 -12.84
CA LEU A 41 23.29 21.93 -13.12
C LEU A 41 22.81 22.85 -12.01
N LEU A 42 22.92 22.42 -10.74
CA LEU A 42 22.48 23.16 -9.56
C LEU A 42 23.11 24.56 -9.47
N LYS A 43 24.40 24.69 -9.83
CA LYS A 43 25.11 25.99 -9.86
C LYS A 43 24.56 26.96 -10.89
N LYS A 44 23.89 26.48 -11.94
CA LYS A 44 23.33 27.30 -13.02
C LYS A 44 21.86 27.68 -12.76
N MET A 45 21.18 26.91 -11.89
CA MET A 45 19.75 27.10 -11.61
C MET A 45 19.50 28.40 -10.84
N THR A 46 18.49 29.12 -11.28
CA THR A 46 17.90 30.24 -10.56
C THR A 46 17.10 29.76 -9.35
N LEU A 47 16.79 30.65 -8.39
CA LEU A 47 15.92 30.30 -7.25
C LEU A 47 14.53 29.86 -7.70
N ASP A 48 13.95 30.52 -8.73
CA ASP A 48 12.64 30.12 -9.30
C ASP A 48 12.67 28.70 -9.87
N GLU A 49 13.72 28.31 -10.56
CA GLU A 49 13.89 26.94 -11.03
C GLU A 49 14.06 25.95 -9.88
N LYS A 50 14.82 26.30 -8.86
CA LYS A 50 15.04 25.45 -7.68
C LYS A 50 13.73 25.18 -6.93
N VAL A 51 12.97 26.22 -6.59
CA VAL A 51 11.70 26.05 -5.87
C VAL A 51 10.64 25.36 -6.72
N GLY A 52 10.64 25.62 -8.06
CA GLY A 52 9.78 24.91 -9.00
C GLY A 52 10.04 23.40 -9.05
N GLN A 53 11.31 22.97 -8.96
CA GLN A 53 11.65 21.55 -8.90
C GLN A 53 11.14 20.84 -7.62
N MET A 54 10.89 21.60 -6.55
CA MET A 54 10.33 21.09 -5.29
C MET A 54 8.80 21.09 -5.27
N CYS A 55 8.13 21.42 -6.37
CA CYS A 55 6.68 21.50 -6.49
C CYS A 55 6.15 20.38 -7.38
N GLU A 56 5.12 19.69 -6.92
CA GLU A 56 4.36 18.68 -7.65
C GLU A 56 2.88 19.07 -7.70
N LEU A 57 2.31 19.10 -8.90
CA LEU A 57 0.93 19.51 -9.15
C LEU A 57 0.15 18.41 -9.88
N THR A 58 -1.18 18.38 -9.66
CA THR A 58 -2.04 17.42 -10.35
C THR A 58 -2.23 17.76 -11.83
N ILE A 59 -2.31 16.70 -12.65
CA ILE A 59 -2.63 16.80 -14.07
C ILE A 59 -3.97 17.50 -14.33
N ASP A 60 -4.90 17.47 -13.38
CA ASP A 60 -6.21 18.13 -13.50
C ASP A 60 -6.10 19.65 -13.67
N LEU A 61 -5.01 20.27 -13.20
CA LEU A 61 -4.72 21.68 -13.46
C LEU A 61 -4.41 21.95 -14.94
N LEU A 62 -3.84 20.95 -15.61
CA LEU A 62 -3.47 21.05 -17.02
C LEU A 62 -4.63 20.65 -17.96
N GLN A 63 -5.80 20.32 -17.41
CA GLN A 63 -6.96 19.94 -18.19
C GLN A 63 -7.63 21.18 -18.78
N LYS A 64 -7.87 21.15 -20.10
CA LYS A 64 -8.68 22.16 -20.78
C LYS A 64 -10.13 22.09 -20.29
N ARG A 65 -10.52 23.07 -19.49
CA ARG A 65 -11.88 23.17 -18.96
C ARG A 65 -12.82 23.78 -19.96
N ALA A 66 -14.03 23.24 -20.08
CA ALA A 66 -15.08 23.91 -20.85
C ALA A 66 -15.35 25.29 -20.25
N ASN A 67 -15.38 26.27 -21.13
CA ASN A 67 -15.94 27.60 -20.79
C ASN A 67 -17.30 27.76 -21.47
N PRO A 68 -18.41 27.30 -20.85
CA PRO A 68 -19.74 27.41 -21.43
C PRO A 68 -20.18 28.84 -21.63
N PHE A 69 -19.52 29.79 -20.96
CA PHE A 69 -19.80 31.25 -21.01
C PHE A 69 -18.80 32.00 -21.92
N ALA A 70 -18.01 31.27 -22.73
CA ALA A 70 -17.07 31.92 -23.65
C ALA A 70 -17.78 32.96 -24.55
N GLY A 71 -17.24 34.19 -24.58
CA GLY A 71 -17.80 35.28 -25.33
C GLY A 71 -18.93 36.07 -24.63
N LEU A 72 -19.30 35.67 -23.40
CA LEU A 72 -20.25 36.41 -22.57
C LEU A 72 -19.49 37.18 -21.48
N ASN A 73 -19.93 38.41 -21.20
CA ASN A 73 -19.43 39.17 -20.05
C ASN A 73 -20.06 38.57 -18.76
N PRO A 74 -19.27 38.13 -17.78
CA PRO A 74 -19.80 37.51 -16.54
C PRO A 74 -20.81 38.40 -15.77
N LYS A 75 -20.73 39.73 -15.93
CA LYS A 75 -21.65 40.67 -15.26
C LYS A 75 -22.99 40.82 -15.97
N ASP A 76 -23.07 40.39 -17.24
CA ASP A 76 -24.22 40.63 -18.12
C ASP A 76 -24.90 39.32 -18.57
N ILE A 77 -24.55 38.18 -17.93
CA ILE A 77 -25.15 36.86 -18.24
C ILE A 77 -26.65 36.90 -17.93
N THR A 78 -27.46 36.58 -18.91
CA THR A 78 -28.92 36.54 -18.79
C THR A 78 -29.46 35.12 -18.65
N VAL A 79 -30.70 34.98 -18.17
CA VAL A 79 -31.38 33.65 -18.12
C VAL A 79 -31.50 33.06 -19.52
N ASP A 80 -31.68 33.86 -20.56
CA ASP A 80 -31.77 33.35 -21.91
C ASP A 80 -30.45 32.83 -22.46
N ASP A 81 -29.33 33.41 -22.01
CA ASP A 81 -27.99 32.81 -22.31
C ASP A 81 -27.82 31.47 -21.62
N LEU A 82 -28.23 31.33 -20.36
CA LEU A 82 -28.23 30.07 -19.65
C LEU A 82 -29.11 29.02 -20.35
N LYS A 83 -30.30 29.39 -20.83
CA LYS A 83 -31.16 28.48 -21.62
C LYS A 83 -30.50 28.03 -22.92
N LYS A 84 -29.76 28.90 -23.61
CA LYS A 84 -28.99 28.54 -24.79
C LYS A 84 -27.89 27.53 -24.45
N ILE A 85 -27.18 27.75 -23.33
CA ILE A 85 -26.16 26.84 -22.83
C ILE A 85 -26.77 25.48 -22.48
N VAL A 86 -27.84 25.43 -21.68
CA VAL A 86 -28.56 24.20 -21.30
C VAL A 86 -28.99 23.44 -22.56
N LYS A 87 -29.53 24.13 -23.58
CA LYS A 87 -29.91 23.53 -24.85
C LYS A 87 -28.70 23.02 -25.65
N ARG A 88 -27.59 23.75 -25.70
CA ARG A 88 -26.34 23.33 -26.36
C ARG A 88 -25.84 21.97 -25.82
N TYR A 89 -25.94 21.78 -24.52
CA TYR A 89 -25.50 20.56 -23.84
C TYR A 89 -26.59 19.52 -23.65
N LYS A 90 -27.81 19.72 -24.22
CA LYS A 90 -28.98 18.83 -24.14
C LYS A 90 -29.43 18.54 -22.71
N LEU A 91 -29.35 19.55 -21.83
CA LEU A 91 -29.64 19.43 -20.39
C LEU A 91 -31.04 19.94 -20.00
N GLU A 92 -31.97 20.20 -20.96
CA GLU A 92 -33.28 20.81 -20.71
C GLU A 92 -34.18 19.97 -19.81
N LYS A 93 -33.96 18.64 -19.75
CA LYS A 93 -34.70 17.75 -18.87
C LYS A 93 -34.20 17.81 -17.41
N GLU A 94 -32.90 18.06 -17.22
CA GLU A 94 -32.24 18.14 -15.90
C GLU A 94 -32.37 19.55 -15.30
N PHE A 95 -32.20 20.61 -16.11
CA PHE A 95 -32.22 21.99 -15.67
C PHE A 95 -33.38 22.77 -16.31
N LYS A 96 -34.50 22.84 -15.60
CA LYS A 96 -35.69 23.60 -15.98
C LYS A 96 -35.57 25.06 -15.49
N LEU A 97 -34.93 25.90 -16.29
CA LEU A 97 -34.71 27.31 -15.94
C LEU A 97 -35.99 28.16 -16.14
N GLY A 98 -36.35 28.91 -15.08
CA GLY A 98 -37.48 29.82 -15.06
C GLY A 98 -37.26 31.14 -15.84
N LYS A 99 -37.87 32.23 -15.36
CA LYS A 99 -37.66 33.62 -15.89
C LYS A 99 -36.62 34.39 -15.11
N GLU A 100 -36.32 33.95 -13.90
CA GLU A 100 -35.35 34.58 -12.99
C GLU A 100 -34.04 33.82 -12.98
N MET A 101 -32.95 34.52 -12.60
CA MET A 101 -31.63 33.90 -12.48
C MET A 101 -31.67 32.79 -11.47
N PRO A 102 -31.14 31.61 -11.80
CA PRO A 102 -31.08 30.47 -10.87
C PRO A 102 -30.17 30.80 -9.68
N SER A 103 -30.35 30.06 -8.58
CA SER A 103 -29.47 30.16 -7.42
C SER A 103 -28.03 29.77 -7.75
N GLN A 104 -27.09 30.27 -6.94
CA GLN A 104 -25.67 29.93 -7.11
C GLN A 104 -25.40 28.42 -7.08
N GLU A 105 -26.16 27.68 -6.30
CA GLU A 105 -26.10 26.23 -6.24
C GLU A 105 -26.50 25.57 -7.57
N VAL A 106 -27.61 25.97 -8.18
CA VAL A 106 -28.07 25.48 -9.48
C VAL A 106 -27.06 25.86 -10.59
N MET A 107 -26.46 27.04 -10.52
CA MET A 107 -25.41 27.45 -11.45
C MET A 107 -24.16 26.56 -11.32
N MET A 108 -23.77 26.24 -10.09
CA MET A 108 -22.63 25.35 -9.84
C MET A 108 -22.93 23.93 -10.34
N GLN A 109 -24.13 23.38 -10.06
CA GLN A 109 -24.56 22.07 -10.55
C GLN A 109 -24.56 22.01 -12.09
N LEU A 110 -25.07 23.04 -12.75
CA LEU A 110 -25.05 23.16 -14.21
C LEU A 110 -23.61 23.17 -14.75
N TYR A 111 -22.73 23.99 -14.13
CA TYR A 111 -21.32 24.02 -14.50
C TYR A 111 -20.63 22.66 -14.35
N MET A 112 -20.80 22.01 -13.21
CA MET A 112 -20.23 20.69 -12.95
C MET A 112 -20.75 19.64 -13.95
N ARG A 113 -22.05 19.69 -14.29
CA ARG A 113 -22.66 18.78 -15.26
C ARG A 113 -22.08 18.98 -16.67
N ILE A 114 -21.86 20.23 -17.07
CA ILE A 114 -21.22 20.57 -18.35
C ILE A 114 -19.76 20.09 -18.37
N GLN A 115 -19.01 20.30 -17.29
CA GLN A 115 -17.64 19.79 -17.18
C GLN A 115 -17.63 18.24 -17.32
N GLY A 116 -18.57 17.55 -16.69
CA GLY A 116 -18.69 16.09 -16.83
C GLY A 116 -18.93 15.63 -18.27
N ILE A 117 -19.77 16.35 -19.05
CA ILE A 117 -20.00 16.07 -20.47
C ILE A 117 -18.73 16.32 -21.31
N GLU A 118 -18.00 17.40 -21.03
CA GLU A 118 -16.76 17.69 -21.76
C GLU A 118 -15.65 16.70 -21.38
N ASN A 119 -15.52 16.35 -20.12
CA ASN A 119 -14.56 15.35 -19.64
C ASN A 119 -14.79 13.96 -20.27
N ALA A 120 -16.08 13.61 -20.53
CA ALA A 120 -16.43 12.36 -21.22
C ALA A 120 -15.94 12.31 -22.69
N LYS A 121 -15.54 13.44 -23.28
CA LYS A 121 -14.88 13.49 -24.61
C LYS A 121 -13.40 13.14 -24.57
N GLY A 122 -12.87 12.85 -23.41
CA GLY A 122 -11.46 12.55 -23.14
C GLY A 122 -10.67 13.77 -22.67
N PHE A 123 -9.51 13.50 -22.07
CA PHE A 123 -8.60 14.53 -21.57
C PHE A 123 -7.98 15.32 -22.72
N GLN A 124 -8.00 16.64 -22.61
CA GLN A 124 -7.31 17.57 -23.49
C GLN A 124 -6.41 18.49 -22.67
N LEU A 125 -5.16 18.61 -23.06
CA LEU A 125 -4.20 19.46 -22.39
C LEU A 125 -4.46 20.93 -22.70
N ASP A 126 -4.42 21.80 -21.69
CA ASP A 126 -4.51 23.27 -21.82
C ASP A 126 -3.10 23.84 -21.94
N GLU A 127 -2.74 24.26 -23.14
CA GLU A 127 -1.40 24.80 -23.43
C GLU A 127 -1.10 26.09 -22.63
N ALA A 128 -2.10 26.93 -22.35
CA ALA A 128 -1.89 28.13 -21.57
C ALA A 128 -1.61 27.80 -20.09
N MET A 129 -2.28 26.79 -19.56
CA MET A 129 -1.98 26.29 -18.22
C MET A 129 -0.62 25.58 -18.16
N LEU A 130 -0.25 24.87 -19.20
CA LEU A 130 1.08 24.25 -19.30
C LEU A 130 2.18 25.33 -19.34
N ASP A 131 1.97 26.43 -20.07
CA ASP A 131 2.87 27.59 -20.07
C ASP A 131 2.94 28.27 -18.70
N SER A 132 1.85 28.28 -17.94
CA SER A 132 1.85 28.83 -16.58
C SER A 132 2.60 27.91 -15.62
N VAL A 133 2.26 26.63 -15.59
CA VAL A 133 2.80 25.66 -14.63
C VAL A 133 4.29 25.38 -14.91
N ILE A 134 4.63 24.94 -16.10
CA ILE A 134 6.00 24.60 -16.49
C ILE A 134 6.78 25.85 -16.91
N GLY A 135 6.17 26.71 -17.73
CA GLY A 135 6.85 27.87 -18.33
C GLY A 135 7.19 28.96 -17.29
N LYS A 136 6.23 29.35 -16.46
CA LYS A 136 6.40 30.42 -15.48
C LYS A 136 6.90 29.92 -14.13
N TYR A 137 6.22 28.93 -13.51
CA TYR A 137 6.53 28.47 -12.16
C TYR A 137 7.60 27.36 -12.10
N LYS A 138 8.08 26.86 -13.26
CA LYS A 138 9.18 25.88 -13.37
C LYS A 138 8.91 24.59 -12.63
N VAL A 139 7.63 24.18 -12.52
CA VAL A 139 7.21 23.00 -11.77
C VAL A 139 7.89 21.75 -12.29
N GLY A 140 8.53 21.01 -11.37
CA GLY A 140 9.39 19.88 -11.69
C GLY A 140 8.70 18.53 -11.69
N SER A 141 7.46 18.46 -11.20
CA SER A 141 6.72 17.20 -11.09
C SER A 141 5.22 17.38 -11.35
N ILE A 142 4.64 16.38 -12.04
CA ILE A 142 3.18 16.27 -12.27
C ILE A 142 2.75 14.89 -11.78
N LEU A 143 1.54 14.81 -11.20
CA LEU A 143 0.99 13.56 -10.69
C LEU A 143 -0.44 13.32 -11.18
N ASN A 144 -0.90 12.11 -10.82
CA ASN A 144 -2.29 11.68 -10.90
C ASN A 144 -2.75 11.27 -12.31
N VAL A 145 -4.01 10.93 -12.45
CA VAL A 145 -4.60 10.29 -13.62
C VAL A 145 -5.53 11.27 -14.35
N PRO A 146 -5.33 11.51 -15.65
CA PRO A 146 -6.19 12.38 -16.42
C PRO A 146 -7.67 11.99 -16.29
N ASN A 147 -8.54 12.94 -16.00
CA ASN A 147 -9.98 12.74 -15.74
C ASN A 147 -10.31 11.79 -14.57
N GLY A 148 -9.32 11.42 -13.72
CA GLY A 148 -9.51 10.51 -12.60
C GLY A 148 -9.84 9.05 -13.00
N VAL A 149 -9.57 8.64 -14.25
CA VAL A 149 -9.88 7.31 -14.76
C VAL A 149 -8.76 6.79 -15.67
N ALA A 150 -8.55 5.48 -15.69
CA ALA A 150 -7.52 4.82 -16.49
C ALA A 150 -7.53 5.26 -17.95
N GLN A 151 -6.35 5.49 -18.52
CA GLN A 151 -6.13 5.93 -19.90
C GLN A 151 -5.52 4.83 -20.75
N SER A 152 -5.64 4.91 -22.07
CA SER A 152 -4.86 4.05 -22.97
C SER A 152 -3.37 4.41 -22.91
N VAL A 153 -2.50 3.45 -23.29
CA VAL A 153 -1.05 3.67 -23.35
C VAL A 153 -0.70 4.87 -24.25
N GLU A 154 -1.34 4.95 -25.41
CA GLU A 154 -1.12 6.03 -26.38
C GLU A 154 -1.48 7.39 -25.80
N LYS A 155 -2.58 7.45 -24.99
CA LYS A 155 -3.00 8.69 -24.35
C LYS A 155 -2.01 9.14 -23.27
N TRP A 156 -1.51 8.20 -22.49
CA TRP A 156 -0.44 8.45 -21.53
C TRP A 156 0.82 8.99 -22.22
N GLN A 157 1.25 8.34 -23.29
CA GLN A 157 2.42 8.77 -24.06
C GLN A 157 2.25 10.16 -24.68
N GLU A 158 1.08 10.46 -25.27
CA GLU A 158 0.75 11.79 -25.81
C GLU A 158 0.90 12.89 -24.75
N ILE A 159 0.29 12.69 -23.58
CA ILE A 159 0.30 13.69 -22.49
C ILE A 159 1.71 13.88 -21.94
N ILE A 160 2.38 12.78 -21.57
CA ILE A 160 3.70 12.85 -20.96
C ILE A 160 4.71 13.43 -21.94
N LYS A 161 4.70 13.00 -23.20
CA LYS A 161 5.56 13.56 -24.24
C LYS A 161 5.42 15.08 -24.33
N ARG A 162 4.19 15.60 -24.37
CA ARG A 162 3.94 17.06 -24.47
C ARG A 162 4.47 17.82 -23.24
N ILE A 163 4.28 17.27 -22.04
CA ILE A 163 4.81 17.84 -20.79
C ILE A 163 6.35 17.86 -20.84
N GLN A 164 6.96 16.76 -21.25
CA GLN A 164 8.43 16.63 -21.34
C GLN A 164 9.03 17.61 -22.37
N GLU A 165 8.43 17.70 -23.56
CA GLU A 165 8.87 18.66 -24.59
C GLU A 165 8.86 20.08 -24.05
N LYS A 166 7.79 20.48 -23.32
CA LYS A 166 7.70 21.82 -22.72
C LYS A 166 8.73 22.02 -21.61
N SER A 167 8.94 21.03 -20.77
CA SER A 167 9.90 21.10 -19.66
C SER A 167 11.33 21.25 -20.17
N MET A 168 11.69 20.46 -21.16
CA MET A 168 13.02 20.50 -21.79
C MET A 168 13.26 21.81 -22.57
N GLU A 169 12.24 22.30 -23.28
CA GLU A 169 12.31 23.60 -24.00
C GLU A 169 12.60 24.76 -23.03
N VAL A 170 11.91 24.80 -21.90
CA VAL A 170 11.94 25.95 -20.99
C VAL A 170 13.11 25.92 -20.01
N MET A 171 13.47 24.73 -19.52
CA MET A 171 14.45 24.57 -18.42
C MET A 171 15.65 23.70 -18.80
N GLY A 172 15.57 22.87 -19.84
CA GLY A 172 16.53 21.80 -20.07
C GLY A 172 16.53 20.73 -18.96
N ILE A 173 15.49 20.70 -18.13
CA ILE A 173 15.29 19.75 -17.02
C ILE A 173 13.98 18.99 -17.27
N PRO A 174 14.00 17.66 -17.35
CA PRO A 174 12.78 16.89 -17.56
C PRO A 174 11.84 16.98 -16.37
N CYS A 175 10.54 16.91 -16.61
CA CYS A 175 9.53 16.75 -15.58
C CYS A 175 9.51 15.29 -15.11
N VAL A 176 9.29 15.01 -13.81
CA VAL A 176 8.97 13.66 -13.36
C VAL A 176 7.45 13.52 -13.25
N TYR A 177 6.91 12.36 -13.61
CA TYR A 177 5.47 12.09 -13.55
C TYR A 177 5.21 10.89 -12.64
N GLY A 178 4.37 11.09 -11.60
CA GLY A 178 4.04 10.06 -10.63
C GLY A 178 2.59 9.60 -10.71
N VAL A 179 2.35 8.28 -10.52
CA VAL A 179 1.00 7.68 -10.53
C VAL A 179 0.92 6.55 -9.49
N ASP A 180 -0.24 6.37 -8.87
CA ASP A 180 -0.55 5.31 -7.92
C ASP A 180 -0.83 3.97 -8.62
N GLN A 181 0.18 3.34 -9.17
CA GLN A 181 0.11 1.99 -9.74
C GLN A 181 0.31 0.95 -8.62
N ILE A 182 -0.69 0.83 -7.74
CA ILE A 182 -0.54 0.17 -6.43
C ILE A 182 -0.45 -1.36 -6.54
N HIS A 183 -1.29 -1.99 -7.38
CA HIS A 183 -1.35 -3.44 -7.50
C HIS A 183 -1.31 -3.92 -8.95
N GLY A 184 -0.35 -3.42 -9.71
CA GLY A 184 -0.21 -3.61 -11.14
C GLY A 184 -0.31 -2.30 -11.89
N THR A 185 -0.54 -2.35 -13.19
CA THR A 185 -0.64 -1.16 -14.04
C THR A 185 -2.09 -0.63 -14.06
N THR A 186 -2.57 -0.24 -12.88
CA THR A 186 -4.00 -0.08 -12.58
C THR A 186 -4.67 1.13 -13.22
N TYR A 187 -3.88 2.08 -13.72
CA TYR A 187 -4.40 3.27 -14.41
C TYR A 187 -4.08 3.30 -15.91
N THR A 188 -3.68 2.16 -16.47
CA THR A 188 -3.46 2.00 -17.91
C THR A 188 -4.37 0.91 -18.46
N LEU A 189 -5.27 1.23 -19.39
CA LEU A 189 -6.17 0.29 -20.01
C LEU A 189 -5.39 -0.81 -20.76
N GLY A 190 -5.77 -2.06 -20.51
CA GLY A 190 -5.06 -3.22 -21.05
C GLY A 190 -3.83 -3.65 -20.24
N GLY A 191 -3.48 -2.91 -19.20
CA GLY A 191 -2.42 -3.29 -18.28
C GLY A 191 -2.81 -4.45 -17.37
N THR A 192 -1.81 -5.15 -16.85
CA THR A 192 -1.99 -6.31 -15.96
C THR A 192 -2.17 -5.86 -14.52
N PHE A 193 -3.27 -6.30 -13.89
CA PHE A 193 -3.53 -6.08 -12.47
C PHE A 193 -3.18 -7.33 -11.67
N PHE A 194 -2.45 -7.14 -10.61
CA PHE A 194 -2.16 -8.15 -9.60
C PHE A 194 -3.16 -8.07 -8.45
N PRO A 195 -3.21 -9.07 -7.56
CA PRO A 195 -3.92 -8.94 -6.29
C PRO A 195 -3.42 -7.73 -5.48
N GLN A 196 -4.27 -7.18 -4.61
CA GLN A 196 -3.91 -6.11 -3.70
C GLN A 196 -2.80 -6.54 -2.71
N GLY A 197 -2.15 -5.57 -2.04
CA GLY A 197 -1.03 -5.84 -1.14
C GLY A 197 -1.31 -6.92 -0.10
N VAL A 198 -2.49 -6.89 0.54
CA VAL A 198 -2.88 -7.89 1.55
C VAL A 198 -2.94 -9.31 1.00
N ASN A 199 -3.37 -9.47 -0.25
CA ASN A 199 -3.34 -10.75 -0.96
C ASN A 199 -1.91 -11.19 -1.24
N MET A 200 -1.06 -10.28 -1.72
CA MET A 200 0.35 -10.60 -1.95
C MET A 200 1.04 -11.03 -0.65
N GLY A 201 0.71 -10.40 0.48
CA GLY A 201 1.14 -10.84 1.82
C GLY A 201 0.69 -12.26 2.16
N ALA A 202 -0.55 -12.62 1.82
CA ALA A 202 -1.10 -13.96 2.05
C ALA A 202 -0.38 -15.06 1.27
N THR A 203 0.32 -14.73 0.18
CA THR A 203 1.12 -15.69 -0.58
C THR A 203 2.34 -16.18 0.20
N PHE A 204 2.92 -15.38 1.09
CA PHE A 204 4.25 -15.59 1.67
C PHE A 204 5.29 -16.00 0.61
N ASN A 205 5.20 -15.39 -0.58
CA ASN A 205 6.02 -15.74 -1.74
C ASN A 205 6.72 -14.47 -2.28
N ARG A 206 8.01 -14.36 -1.96
CA ARG A 206 8.87 -13.23 -2.36
C ARG A 206 8.99 -13.11 -3.88
N GLU A 207 9.12 -14.24 -4.57
CA GLU A 207 9.31 -14.27 -6.03
C GLU A 207 8.10 -13.72 -6.77
N LEU A 208 6.87 -14.07 -6.33
CA LEU A 208 5.65 -13.51 -6.91
C LEU A 208 5.53 -12.01 -6.70
N THR A 209 5.95 -11.50 -5.53
CA THR A 209 5.93 -10.06 -5.26
C THR A 209 6.93 -9.32 -6.15
N ARG A 210 8.15 -9.85 -6.29
CA ARG A 210 9.17 -9.29 -7.20
C ARG A 210 8.68 -9.29 -8.65
N GLU A 211 8.14 -10.42 -9.11
CA GLU A 211 7.67 -10.58 -10.48
C GLU A 211 6.47 -9.66 -10.77
N GLY A 212 5.51 -9.57 -9.86
CA GLY A 212 4.37 -8.65 -9.98
C GLY A 212 4.81 -7.19 -10.10
N ALA A 213 5.78 -6.77 -9.27
CA ALA A 213 6.36 -5.43 -9.33
C ALA A 213 7.17 -5.20 -10.63
N ARG A 214 7.91 -6.21 -11.12
CA ARG A 214 8.65 -6.16 -12.39
C ARG A 214 7.72 -5.98 -13.60
N ILE A 215 6.62 -6.73 -13.64
CA ILE A 215 5.61 -6.62 -14.70
C ILE A 215 4.92 -5.27 -14.63
N SER A 216 4.52 -4.84 -13.43
CA SER A 216 3.93 -3.52 -13.20
C SER A 216 4.85 -2.39 -13.66
N ALA A 217 6.15 -2.47 -13.35
CA ALA A 217 7.15 -1.50 -13.82
C ALA A 217 7.25 -1.45 -15.34
N TYR A 218 7.36 -2.60 -15.98
CA TYR A 218 7.44 -2.73 -17.44
C TYR A 218 6.23 -2.08 -18.13
N GLU A 219 5.02 -2.40 -17.67
CA GLU A 219 3.79 -1.89 -18.27
C GLU A 219 3.52 -0.42 -17.92
N THR A 220 3.90 0.03 -16.71
CA THR A 220 3.84 1.45 -16.31
C THR A 220 4.77 2.28 -17.19
N LYS A 221 6.00 1.78 -17.45
CA LYS A 221 6.97 2.43 -18.33
C LYS A 221 6.49 2.51 -19.78
N ALA A 222 5.71 1.54 -20.25
CA ALA A 222 5.11 1.57 -21.58
C ALA A 222 4.22 2.82 -21.77
N GLY A 223 3.54 3.28 -20.72
CA GLY A 223 2.82 4.56 -20.69
C GLY A 223 3.73 5.80 -20.58
N SER A 224 5.06 5.63 -20.58
CA SER A 224 6.05 6.69 -20.29
C SER A 224 6.02 7.24 -18.86
N ILE A 225 5.34 6.56 -17.93
CA ILE A 225 5.29 6.93 -16.52
C ILE A 225 6.58 6.43 -15.84
N PRO A 226 7.44 7.33 -15.30
CA PRO A 226 8.74 6.93 -14.77
C PRO A 226 8.73 6.58 -13.27
N TRP A 227 7.66 6.92 -12.55
CA TRP A 227 7.61 6.86 -11.10
C TRP A 227 6.26 6.36 -10.61
N THR A 228 6.27 5.38 -9.69
CA THR A 228 5.06 4.84 -9.07
C THR A 228 5.06 5.11 -7.56
N TYR A 229 3.89 5.44 -6.99
CA TYR A 229 3.72 5.60 -5.55
C TYR A 229 3.42 4.24 -4.88
N ALA A 230 4.34 3.31 -5.07
CA ALA A 230 4.32 1.95 -4.53
C ALA A 230 5.76 1.51 -4.20
N PRO A 231 5.98 0.54 -3.29
CA PRO A 231 5.01 -0.26 -2.56
C PRO A 231 4.42 0.45 -1.33
N VAL A 232 3.22 -0.02 -0.89
CA VAL A 232 2.60 0.36 0.38
C VAL A 232 3.00 -0.66 1.45
N THR A 233 3.65 -0.20 2.52
CA THR A 233 4.17 -1.05 3.59
C THR A 233 3.78 -0.59 4.99
N ASP A 234 2.65 0.12 5.07
CA ASP A 234 1.98 0.36 6.35
C ASP A 234 1.61 -0.99 6.98
N LEU A 235 1.66 -1.07 8.30
CA LEU A 235 1.25 -2.31 8.97
C LEU A 235 -0.27 -2.32 9.14
N GLY A 236 -0.94 -3.30 8.56
CA GLY A 236 -2.38 -3.51 8.66
C GLY A 236 -2.78 -4.08 10.03
N ARG A 237 -2.57 -3.32 11.12
CA ARG A 237 -2.75 -3.79 12.50
C ARG A 237 -4.11 -3.41 13.10
N ASP A 238 -4.80 -2.43 12.50
CA ASP A 238 -6.14 -2.03 12.91
C ASP A 238 -7.16 -2.36 11.82
N PRO A 239 -8.05 -3.35 12.03
CA PRO A 239 -9.04 -3.74 11.02
C PRO A 239 -10.10 -2.66 10.74
N ARG A 240 -10.18 -1.59 11.56
CA ARG A 240 -11.07 -0.46 11.31
C ARG A 240 -10.52 0.50 10.26
N TRP A 241 -9.19 0.47 10.02
CA TRP A 241 -8.52 1.37 9.08
C TRP A 241 -8.88 1.02 7.63
N PRO A 242 -9.35 2.00 6.81
CA PRO A 242 -9.89 1.72 5.48
C PRO A 242 -8.82 1.33 4.44
N ARG A 243 -7.54 1.51 4.75
CA ARG A 243 -6.42 1.19 3.85
C ARG A 243 -5.67 -0.10 4.25
N MET A 244 -6.29 -0.91 5.12
CA MET A 244 -5.70 -2.16 5.61
C MET A 244 -5.32 -3.13 4.48
N TRP A 245 -6.04 -3.10 3.36
CA TRP A 245 -5.82 -3.97 2.21
C TRP A 245 -4.65 -3.56 1.30
N GLU A 246 -4.12 -2.34 1.43
CA GLU A 246 -3.07 -1.82 0.55
C GLU A 246 -1.68 -2.41 0.87
N ASN A 247 -1.45 -2.84 2.10
CA ASN A 247 -0.17 -3.35 2.61
C ASN A 247 -0.14 -4.89 2.69
N TYR A 248 1.00 -5.45 3.09
CA TYR A 248 1.20 -6.90 3.12
C TYR A 248 0.74 -7.59 4.44
N GLY A 249 -0.13 -6.94 5.22
CA GLY A 249 -0.70 -7.47 6.46
C GLY A 249 -0.13 -6.85 7.73
N GLU A 250 -0.36 -7.51 8.88
CA GLU A 250 -0.07 -6.93 10.20
C GLU A 250 1.40 -7.06 10.64
N ASP A 251 2.17 -7.94 10.00
CA ASP A 251 3.52 -8.30 10.45
C ASP A 251 4.59 -7.43 9.81
N ALA A 252 5.52 -6.93 10.65
CA ALA A 252 6.60 -6.05 10.23
C ALA A 252 7.62 -6.75 9.32
N TYR A 253 7.93 -8.04 9.57
CA TYR A 253 8.89 -8.80 8.78
C TYR A 253 8.33 -9.16 7.40
N VAL A 254 7.05 -9.52 7.31
CA VAL A 254 6.38 -9.75 6.00
C VAL A 254 6.38 -8.47 5.17
N ASN A 255 5.98 -7.32 5.76
CA ASN A 255 6.01 -6.03 5.06
C ASN A 255 7.43 -5.64 4.64
N ALA A 256 8.44 -5.91 5.46
CA ALA A 256 9.84 -5.62 5.13
C ALA A 256 10.34 -6.47 3.95
N GLU A 257 10.11 -7.79 3.97
CA GLU A 257 10.54 -8.70 2.92
C GLU A 257 9.79 -8.47 1.60
N MET A 258 8.45 -8.34 1.65
CA MET A 258 7.66 -8.07 0.45
C MET A 258 7.93 -6.68 -0.14
N GLY A 259 8.07 -5.66 0.73
CA GLY A 259 8.44 -4.31 0.31
C GLY A 259 9.82 -4.25 -0.36
N ARG A 260 10.81 -4.98 0.19
CA ARG A 260 12.15 -5.13 -0.39
C ARG A 260 12.07 -5.73 -1.80
N GLU A 261 11.34 -6.82 -1.95
CA GLU A 261 11.18 -7.51 -3.24
C GLU A 261 10.42 -6.65 -4.26
N ALA A 262 9.42 -5.89 -3.81
CA ALA A 262 8.70 -4.95 -4.67
C ALA A 262 9.62 -3.83 -5.18
N VAL A 263 10.48 -3.24 -4.33
CA VAL A 263 11.46 -2.23 -4.75
C VAL A 263 12.41 -2.79 -5.82
N ILE A 264 12.94 -4.00 -5.60
CA ILE A 264 13.81 -4.67 -6.58
C ILE A 264 13.06 -4.94 -7.89
N GLY A 265 11.80 -5.36 -7.82
CA GLY A 265 10.97 -5.57 -9.00
C GLY A 265 10.72 -4.28 -9.78
N PHE A 266 10.34 -3.19 -9.10
CA PHE A 266 10.11 -1.89 -9.75
C PHE A 266 11.37 -1.29 -10.36
N GLN A 267 12.49 -1.30 -9.63
CA GLN A 267 13.69 -0.55 -9.97
C GLN A 267 14.78 -1.38 -10.65
N GLY A 268 14.75 -2.72 -10.52
CA GLY A 268 15.86 -3.59 -10.83
C GLY A 268 16.92 -3.58 -9.72
N GLU A 269 18.04 -4.27 -9.97
CA GLU A 269 19.10 -4.45 -8.96
C GLU A 269 20.10 -3.27 -8.88
N ASN A 270 20.09 -2.37 -9.87
CA ASN A 270 20.98 -1.21 -9.89
C ASN A 270 20.21 0.09 -9.65
N PRO A 271 20.18 0.63 -8.42
CA PRO A 271 19.43 1.85 -8.11
C PRO A 271 20.02 3.13 -8.74
N ASN A 272 21.26 3.09 -9.26
CA ASN A 272 21.87 4.24 -9.93
C ASN A 272 21.51 4.34 -11.42
N LEU A 273 20.94 3.28 -12.01
CA LEU A 273 20.50 3.27 -13.39
C LEU A 273 19.22 2.47 -13.54
N ILE A 274 18.10 3.18 -13.48
CA ILE A 274 16.78 2.58 -13.71
C ILE A 274 16.64 2.32 -15.21
N GLY A 275 16.61 1.04 -15.58
CA GLY A 275 16.58 0.60 -16.97
C GLY A 275 15.31 1.01 -17.73
N GLY A 276 15.32 0.74 -19.05
CA GLY A 276 14.18 1.05 -19.93
C GLY A 276 12.88 0.34 -19.54
N ASN A 277 12.95 -0.77 -18.81
CA ASN A 277 11.80 -1.58 -18.37
C ASN A 277 11.39 -1.35 -16.91
N ASN A 278 12.04 -0.41 -16.21
CA ASN A 278 11.87 -0.18 -14.78
C ASN A 278 11.38 1.24 -14.50
N VAL A 279 10.79 1.44 -13.33
CA VAL A 279 10.34 2.73 -12.81
C VAL A 279 10.89 2.95 -11.39
N ALA A 280 10.94 4.19 -10.94
CA ALA A 280 11.27 4.46 -9.54
C ALA A 280 10.12 4.04 -8.63
N ALA A 281 10.45 3.42 -7.50
CA ALA A 281 9.54 3.13 -6.41
C ALA A 281 9.44 4.35 -5.47
N CYS A 282 8.25 4.53 -4.89
CA CYS A 282 8.02 5.45 -3.77
C CYS A 282 7.41 4.65 -2.62
N MET A 283 8.24 4.28 -1.67
CA MET A 283 7.79 3.56 -0.49
C MET A 283 6.86 4.44 0.35
N LYS A 284 5.72 3.91 0.82
CA LYS A 284 4.71 4.69 1.54
C LYS A 284 3.92 3.85 2.55
N HIS A 285 3.27 4.50 3.54
CA HIS A 285 3.37 5.92 3.91
C HIS A 285 4.23 6.02 5.16
N TYR A 286 5.32 6.70 5.10
CA TYR A 286 6.33 6.81 6.16
C TYR A 286 5.85 7.64 7.34
N MET A 287 5.56 7.06 8.50
CA MET A 287 5.33 5.68 8.91
C MET A 287 4.27 5.62 10.02
N GLY A 288 3.83 4.41 10.42
CA GLY A 288 2.88 4.27 11.53
C GLY A 288 1.43 4.64 11.19
N TYR A 289 1.03 4.60 9.92
CA TYR A 289 -0.28 5.03 9.44
C TYR A 289 -1.41 4.02 9.72
N GLY A 290 -1.10 2.72 9.73
CA GLY A 290 -2.07 1.63 9.87
C GLY A 290 -2.56 1.35 11.30
N VAL A 291 -2.33 2.27 12.26
CA VAL A 291 -2.74 2.14 13.67
C VAL A 291 -3.36 3.43 14.22
N PRO A 292 -4.33 4.04 13.51
CA PRO A 292 -4.97 5.25 14.00
C PRO A 292 -5.82 4.95 15.24
N VAL A 293 -5.73 5.78 16.27
CA VAL A 293 -6.48 5.60 17.55
C VAL A 293 -7.99 5.49 17.30
N SER A 294 -8.52 6.26 16.37
CA SER A 294 -9.94 6.24 16.02
C SER A 294 -10.34 5.13 15.04
N GLY A 295 -9.38 4.41 14.45
CA GLY A 295 -9.59 3.49 13.34
C GLY A 295 -9.90 4.16 12.01
N LYS A 296 -9.84 5.50 11.94
CA LYS A 296 -10.18 6.28 10.74
C LYS A 296 -8.94 6.78 10.01
N ASP A 297 -9.05 6.88 8.70
CA ASP A 297 -8.00 7.40 7.85
C ASP A 297 -7.62 8.85 8.21
N ARG A 298 -6.33 9.19 8.04
CA ARG A 298 -5.75 10.52 8.28
C ARG A 298 -5.95 11.05 9.70
N THR A 299 -6.09 10.15 10.68
CA THR A 299 -6.30 10.50 12.10
C THR A 299 -5.10 10.09 12.97
N PRO A 300 -4.94 10.69 14.16
CA PRO A 300 -3.75 10.50 14.98
C PRO A 300 -3.47 9.06 15.38
N SER A 301 -2.19 8.69 15.40
CA SER A 301 -1.67 7.49 16.06
C SER A 301 -1.03 7.82 17.41
N SER A 302 -0.87 6.79 18.25
CA SER A 302 -0.15 6.88 19.53
C SER A 302 0.79 5.69 19.63
N ILE A 303 1.97 5.83 19.05
CA ILE A 303 2.97 4.78 18.92
C ILE A 303 4.18 5.16 19.77
N THR A 304 4.64 4.21 20.60
CA THR A 304 5.89 4.38 21.37
C THR A 304 7.10 4.42 20.45
N GLU A 305 8.23 5.01 20.91
CA GLU A 305 9.45 4.98 20.11
C GLU A 305 9.95 3.55 19.87
N GLN A 306 9.75 2.64 20.83
CA GLN A 306 10.09 1.23 20.71
C GLN A 306 9.35 0.58 19.52
N ASP A 307 8.02 0.65 19.52
CA ASP A 307 7.22 0.07 18.43
C ASP A 307 7.48 0.78 17.09
N MET A 308 7.73 2.09 17.12
CA MET A 308 8.06 2.85 15.92
C MET A 308 9.34 2.29 15.27
N ARG A 309 10.40 2.05 16.05
CA ARG A 309 11.68 1.50 15.57
C ARG A 309 11.59 0.03 15.20
N GLU A 310 10.99 -0.78 16.08
CA GLU A 310 10.99 -2.23 15.91
C GLU A 310 10.03 -2.73 14.83
N LYS A 311 8.89 -2.05 14.68
CA LYS A 311 7.80 -2.53 13.82
C LYS A 311 7.57 -1.61 12.62
N HIS A 312 7.31 -0.33 12.85
CA HIS A 312 6.89 0.58 11.78
C HIS A 312 8.05 1.06 10.90
N PHE A 313 9.26 1.17 11.42
CA PHE A 313 10.44 1.56 10.63
C PHE A 313 11.08 0.38 9.88
N ALA A 314 10.92 -0.83 10.38
CA ALA A 314 11.58 -2.02 9.81
C ALA A 314 11.32 -2.23 8.30
N PRO A 315 10.09 -2.07 7.76
CA PRO A 315 9.85 -2.18 6.33
C PRO A 315 10.63 -1.13 5.52
N TYR A 316 10.67 0.11 5.99
CA TYR A 316 11.37 1.20 5.29
C TYR A 316 12.88 1.01 5.30
N LEU A 317 13.43 0.51 6.39
CA LEU A 317 14.86 0.18 6.49
C LEU A 317 15.27 -0.85 5.42
N GLU A 318 14.50 -1.91 5.25
CA GLU A 318 14.81 -2.94 4.24
C GLU A 318 14.60 -2.44 2.80
N MET A 319 13.60 -1.61 2.56
CA MET A 319 13.40 -0.97 1.25
C MET A 319 14.51 0.04 0.91
N VAL A 320 15.00 0.81 1.90
CA VAL A 320 16.17 1.69 1.72
C VAL A 320 17.41 0.87 1.37
N LYS A 321 17.66 -0.25 2.06
CA LYS A 321 18.75 -1.18 1.75
C LYS A 321 18.61 -1.79 0.34
N ALA A 322 17.38 -1.99 -0.14
CA ALA A 322 17.08 -2.44 -1.50
C ALA A 322 17.27 -1.34 -2.56
N GLY A 323 17.54 -0.10 -2.13
CA GLY A 323 17.82 1.01 -3.03
C GLY A 323 16.61 1.87 -3.40
N ALA A 324 15.55 1.89 -2.60
CA ALA A 324 14.38 2.76 -2.85
C ALA A 324 14.79 4.22 -3.03
N LEU A 325 14.28 4.86 -4.11
CA LEU A 325 14.69 6.19 -4.54
C LEU A 325 13.85 7.31 -3.97
N SER A 326 12.66 7.02 -3.47
CA SER A 326 11.77 8.02 -2.87
C SER A 326 10.88 7.44 -1.77
N VAL A 327 10.37 8.33 -0.94
CA VAL A 327 9.43 8.01 0.14
C VAL A 327 8.33 9.06 0.21
N MET A 328 7.08 8.62 0.37
CA MET A 328 5.93 9.46 0.66
C MET A 328 5.62 9.42 2.14
N VAL A 329 5.41 10.60 2.74
CA VAL A 329 5.20 10.75 4.18
C VAL A 329 3.76 10.41 4.55
N ASN A 330 3.55 9.89 5.74
CA ASN A 330 2.24 9.58 6.33
C ASN A 330 1.40 10.84 6.53
N SER A 331 0.16 10.82 6.05
CA SER A 331 -0.78 11.96 6.09
C SER A 331 -1.48 12.17 7.45
N ALA A 332 -0.86 11.75 8.55
CA ALA A 332 -1.41 11.91 9.90
C ALA A 332 -0.37 12.48 10.87
N MET A 333 -0.54 12.19 12.15
CA MET A 333 0.40 12.59 13.20
C MET A 333 0.60 11.46 14.20
N ASN A 334 1.74 11.46 14.89
CA ASN A 334 1.98 10.58 16.04
C ASN A 334 2.22 11.42 17.29
N ASN A 335 1.54 11.08 18.38
CA ASN A 335 1.71 11.76 19.67
C ASN A 335 1.57 13.29 19.58
N GLY A 336 0.71 13.79 18.69
CA GLY A 336 0.43 15.21 18.50
C GLY A 336 1.36 15.95 17.55
N LEU A 337 2.39 15.30 16.98
CA LEU A 337 3.28 15.91 15.99
C LEU A 337 2.98 15.34 14.59
N PRO A 338 2.53 16.17 13.62
CA PRO A 338 2.38 15.77 12.23
C PRO A 338 3.71 15.28 11.63
N PHE A 339 3.65 14.17 10.86
CA PHE A 339 4.86 13.59 10.28
C PHE A 339 5.58 14.57 9.36
N HIS A 340 4.85 15.43 8.63
CA HIS A 340 5.40 16.44 7.73
C HIS A 340 6.19 17.57 8.42
N ALA A 341 6.09 17.68 9.75
CA ALA A 341 6.86 18.61 10.57
C ALA A 341 7.89 17.92 11.49
N ASN A 342 8.07 16.61 11.34
CA ASN A 342 8.89 15.80 12.23
C ASN A 342 10.34 15.67 11.70
N TYR A 343 11.21 16.62 12.10
CA TYR A 343 12.62 16.63 11.73
C TYR A 343 13.35 15.35 12.12
N GLU A 344 13.04 14.80 13.31
CA GLU A 344 13.70 13.58 13.82
C GLU A 344 13.49 12.40 12.85
N LEU A 345 12.25 12.17 12.42
CA LEU A 345 11.94 11.05 11.54
C LEU A 345 12.39 11.29 10.10
N LEU A 346 12.18 12.52 9.56
CA LEU A 346 12.47 12.81 8.16
C LEU A 346 13.95 13.03 7.88
N THR A 347 14.63 13.77 8.75
CA THR A 347 16.03 14.13 8.55
C THR A 347 16.95 13.18 9.31
N LYS A 348 16.77 13.02 10.63
CA LYS A 348 17.69 12.21 11.45
C LYS A 348 17.67 10.75 11.03
N TRP A 349 16.51 10.09 11.07
CA TRP A 349 16.43 8.65 10.81
C TRP A 349 16.72 8.28 9.37
N LEU A 350 16.16 9.02 8.38
CA LEU A 350 16.35 8.69 6.96
C LEU A 350 17.64 9.27 6.38
N LYS A 351 17.82 10.59 6.47
CA LYS A 351 18.90 11.25 5.73
C LYS A 351 20.26 11.13 6.44
N GLU A 352 20.28 11.24 7.79
CA GLU A 352 21.53 11.22 8.56
C GLU A 352 21.91 9.79 9.00
N ASP A 353 21.07 9.09 9.77
CA ASP A 353 21.39 7.78 10.33
C ASP A 353 21.60 6.70 9.27
N LEU A 354 20.83 6.74 8.18
CA LEU A 354 20.99 5.82 7.06
C LEU A 354 21.89 6.36 5.95
N ASN A 355 22.28 7.64 6.02
CA ASN A 355 22.95 8.34 4.92
C ASN A 355 22.26 8.08 3.57
N TRP A 356 20.91 8.13 3.60
CA TRP A 356 20.06 7.89 2.43
C TRP A 356 19.92 9.17 1.58
N ASP A 357 20.13 9.03 0.29
CA ASP A 357 20.14 10.15 -0.66
C ASP A 357 18.89 10.24 -1.55
N GLY A 358 17.86 9.44 -1.25
CA GLY A 358 16.58 9.50 -1.94
C GLY A 358 15.75 10.74 -1.58
N MET A 359 14.63 10.91 -2.27
CA MET A 359 13.75 12.07 -2.21
C MET A 359 12.56 11.83 -1.27
N ILE A 360 12.23 12.81 -0.43
CA ILE A 360 11.04 12.80 0.43
C ILE A 360 9.96 13.67 -0.20
N VAL A 361 8.82 13.07 -0.56
CA VAL A 361 7.62 13.75 -1.05
C VAL A 361 6.52 13.71 0.00
N THR A 362 5.67 14.74 0.05
CA THR A 362 4.49 14.75 0.93
C THR A 362 3.38 13.84 0.39
N ASP A 363 2.38 13.53 1.20
CA ASP A 363 1.06 13.08 0.74
C ASP A 363 0.20 14.30 0.35
N TRP A 364 -1.01 14.06 -0.10
CA TRP A 364 -1.94 15.01 -0.72
C TRP A 364 -2.27 16.21 0.17
N ALA A 365 -1.82 17.39 -0.24
CA ALA A 365 -2.05 18.68 0.41
C ALA A 365 -1.55 18.79 1.88
N ASP A 366 -0.60 17.93 2.31
CA ASP A 366 -0.29 17.82 3.73
C ASP A 366 0.59 18.94 4.27
N ILE A 367 1.28 19.72 3.43
CA ILE A 367 1.85 20.98 3.90
C ILE A 367 0.73 21.96 4.26
N ASN A 368 -0.30 22.09 3.42
CA ASN A 368 -1.47 22.92 3.74
C ASN A 368 -2.19 22.45 5.00
N ASN A 369 -2.24 21.13 5.22
CA ASN A 369 -2.90 20.53 6.37
C ASN A 369 -2.24 20.93 7.70
N LEU A 370 -0.93 21.21 7.75
CA LEU A 370 -0.29 21.73 8.96
C LEU A 370 -0.94 23.03 9.46
N TYR A 371 -1.49 23.82 8.53
CA TYR A 371 -2.24 25.03 8.83
C TYR A 371 -3.74 24.77 8.98
N SER A 372 -4.37 24.14 7.97
CA SER A 372 -5.83 24.08 7.86
C SER A 372 -6.49 22.99 8.72
N ARG A 373 -5.78 21.90 9.00
CA ARG A 373 -6.25 20.72 9.75
C ARG A 373 -5.59 20.57 11.11
N ASP A 374 -4.25 20.63 11.13
CA ASP A 374 -3.45 20.27 12.31
C ASP A 374 -3.17 21.46 13.22
N HIS A 375 -3.36 22.70 12.73
CA HIS A 375 -3.25 23.96 13.47
C HIS A 375 -1.89 24.16 14.18
N ILE A 376 -0.80 23.65 13.61
CA ILE A 376 0.57 23.89 14.11
C ILE A 376 1.28 25.03 13.37
N ALA A 377 0.67 25.57 12.33
CA ALA A 377 1.09 26.76 11.60
C ALA A 377 -0.04 27.78 11.59
N LYS A 378 0.29 29.10 11.65
CA LYS A 378 -0.70 30.19 11.64
C LYS A 378 -1.24 30.49 10.24
N ASP A 379 -0.44 30.17 9.22
CA ASP A 379 -0.75 30.37 7.81
C ASP A 379 0.04 29.38 6.93
N LYS A 380 -0.27 29.41 5.62
CA LYS A 380 0.37 28.56 4.63
C LYS A 380 1.89 28.76 4.54
N LYS A 381 2.38 30.00 4.67
CA LYS A 381 3.80 30.32 4.58
C LYS A 381 4.58 29.67 5.73
N GLU A 382 4.03 29.74 6.96
CA GLU A 382 4.61 29.07 8.12
C GLU A 382 4.56 27.54 7.99
N ALA A 383 3.47 26.96 7.44
CA ALA A 383 3.38 25.55 7.16
C ALA A 383 4.48 25.08 6.19
N ILE A 384 4.74 25.80 5.12
CA ILE A 384 5.84 25.53 4.17
C ILE A 384 7.20 25.59 4.90
N LYS A 385 7.43 26.61 5.72
CA LYS A 385 8.66 26.75 6.51
C LYS A 385 8.89 25.53 7.40
N LEU A 386 7.88 25.09 8.15
CA LEU A 386 7.96 23.93 9.05
C LEU A 386 8.31 22.66 8.28
N ALA A 387 7.58 22.37 7.20
CA ALA A 387 7.77 21.15 6.43
C ALA A 387 9.13 21.08 5.72
N ILE A 388 9.53 22.17 5.07
CA ILE A 388 10.81 22.20 4.33
C ILE A 388 12.00 22.09 5.30
N ASN A 389 11.96 22.79 6.44
CA ASN A 389 13.00 22.69 7.44
C ASN A 389 13.01 21.33 8.17
N ALA A 390 11.88 20.63 8.24
CA ALA A 390 11.83 19.27 8.77
C ALA A 390 12.46 18.22 7.83
N GLY A 391 12.60 18.53 6.52
CA GLY A 391 13.29 17.64 5.60
C GLY A 391 12.52 17.28 4.32
N ILE A 392 11.33 17.81 4.10
CA ILE A 392 10.55 17.60 2.86
C ILE A 392 11.32 18.14 1.66
N ASP A 393 11.42 17.36 0.58
CA ASP A 393 12.13 17.70 -0.64
C ASP A 393 11.18 18.09 -1.78
N MET A 394 9.97 17.55 -1.80
CA MET A 394 8.95 17.84 -2.81
C MET A 394 7.57 17.95 -2.16
N SER A 395 6.83 19.03 -2.48
CA SER A 395 5.47 19.26 -2.01
C SER A 395 4.46 18.73 -3.02
N MET A 396 3.60 17.82 -2.60
CA MET A 396 2.39 17.41 -3.31
C MET A 396 1.23 18.32 -2.88
N ASP A 397 1.26 19.59 -3.30
CA ASP A 397 0.19 20.58 -3.06
C ASP A 397 -0.62 20.76 -4.35
N PRO A 398 -1.53 19.83 -4.65
CA PRO A 398 -1.90 19.42 -6.01
C PRO A 398 -2.55 20.52 -6.86
N TYR A 399 -3.15 21.53 -6.25
CA TYR A 399 -3.89 22.58 -6.96
C TYR A 399 -3.30 23.98 -6.80
N ASP A 400 -2.18 24.14 -6.08
CA ASP A 400 -1.71 25.48 -5.70
C ASP A 400 -0.20 25.68 -5.91
N TRP A 401 0.15 26.36 -7.00
CA TRP A 401 1.52 26.81 -7.27
C TRP A 401 2.00 27.98 -6.39
N LYS A 402 1.18 28.51 -5.47
CA LYS A 402 1.64 29.53 -4.49
C LYS A 402 2.74 28.99 -3.59
N PHE A 403 2.84 27.66 -3.46
CA PHE A 403 4.00 27.03 -2.82
C PHE A 403 5.32 27.60 -3.35
N CYS A 404 5.50 27.71 -4.68
CA CYS A 404 6.71 28.23 -5.29
C CYS A 404 6.99 29.68 -4.87
N THR A 405 5.96 30.54 -4.87
CA THR A 405 6.10 31.95 -4.49
C THR A 405 6.45 32.10 -3.01
N LEU A 406 5.71 31.41 -2.13
CA LEU A 406 5.89 31.49 -0.69
C LEU A 406 7.23 30.89 -0.24
N LEU A 407 7.67 29.78 -0.85
CA LEU A 407 8.97 29.21 -0.55
C LEU A 407 10.13 30.12 -0.98
N LYS A 408 10.00 30.77 -2.16
CA LYS A 408 10.96 31.76 -2.59
C LYS A 408 11.08 32.92 -1.61
N GLU A 409 9.96 33.48 -1.16
CA GLU A 409 9.93 34.54 -0.13
C GLU A 409 10.64 34.08 1.16
N LEU A 410 10.37 32.87 1.65
CA LEU A 410 11.01 32.32 2.84
C LEU A 410 12.54 32.20 2.72
N VAL A 411 13.02 31.92 1.52
CA VAL A 411 14.47 31.88 1.24
C VAL A 411 15.06 33.29 1.23
N GLU A 412 14.38 34.24 0.56
CA GLU A 412 14.80 35.66 0.48
C GLU A 412 14.78 36.34 1.87
N GLU A 413 13.87 35.95 2.75
CA GLU A 413 13.78 36.39 4.15
C GLU A 413 14.78 35.69 5.08
N GLY A 414 15.46 34.63 4.62
CA GLY A 414 16.41 33.84 5.43
C GLY A 414 15.76 32.84 6.40
N GLU A 415 14.44 32.61 6.29
CA GLU A 415 13.67 31.68 7.12
C GLU A 415 13.85 30.20 6.70
N VAL A 416 14.20 29.99 5.44
CA VAL A 416 14.65 28.70 4.88
C VAL A 416 16.03 28.91 4.26
N PRO A 417 17.08 28.21 4.75
CA PRO A 417 18.43 28.42 4.22
C PRO A 417 18.56 27.85 2.80
N MET A 418 19.32 28.54 1.94
CA MET A 418 19.61 28.09 0.58
C MET A 418 20.20 26.67 0.54
N SER A 419 21.00 26.29 1.55
CA SER A 419 21.57 24.93 1.64
C SER A 419 20.51 23.85 1.74
N ARG A 420 19.35 24.15 2.39
CA ARG A 420 18.21 23.20 2.47
C ARG A 420 17.52 23.07 1.12
N ILE A 421 17.38 24.17 0.39
CA ILE A 421 16.85 24.15 -0.98
C ILE A 421 17.77 23.35 -1.90
N ASP A 422 19.07 23.61 -1.82
CA ASP A 422 20.05 22.89 -2.63
C ASP A 422 20.08 21.39 -2.33
N ASP A 423 19.91 20.96 -1.06
CA ASP A 423 19.79 19.55 -0.70
C ASP A 423 18.52 18.92 -1.31
N ALA A 424 17.37 19.59 -1.21
CA ALA A 424 16.11 19.10 -1.81
C ALA A 424 16.24 18.95 -3.34
N VAL A 425 16.74 19.98 -3.99
CA VAL A 425 16.89 19.97 -5.46
C VAL A 425 17.88 18.91 -5.91
N ARG A 426 19.00 18.68 -5.17
CA ARG A 426 19.92 17.55 -5.45
C ARG A 426 19.19 16.22 -5.46
N ARG A 427 18.31 15.98 -4.49
CA ARG A 427 17.55 14.72 -4.38
C ARG A 427 16.57 14.55 -5.54
N VAL A 428 15.86 15.62 -5.91
CA VAL A 428 14.95 15.64 -7.08
C VAL A 428 15.72 15.39 -8.37
N LEU A 429 16.84 16.09 -8.59
CA LEU A 429 17.68 15.90 -9.78
C LEU A 429 18.29 14.51 -9.82
N ARG A 430 18.73 13.97 -8.69
CA ARG A 430 19.30 12.61 -8.59
C ARG A 430 18.27 11.56 -9.01
N LEU A 431 17.01 11.69 -8.58
CA LEU A 431 15.92 10.84 -9.04
C LEU A 431 15.79 10.91 -10.58
N LYS A 432 15.79 12.11 -11.17
CA LYS A 432 15.65 12.32 -12.61
C LYS A 432 16.83 11.73 -13.42
N TYR A 433 18.07 11.88 -12.91
CA TYR A 433 19.24 11.27 -13.54
C TYR A 433 19.24 9.73 -13.44
N ARG A 434 18.92 9.18 -12.25
CA ARG A 434 18.81 7.73 -12.06
C ARG A 434 17.73 7.11 -12.94
N LEU A 435 16.65 7.83 -13.22
CA LEU A 435 15.57 7.47 -14.16
C LEU A 435 15.96 7.64 -15.64
N ASN A 436 17.15 8.17 -15.93
CA ASN A 436 17.62 8.48 -17.27
C ASN A 436 16.69 9.45 -18.05
N LEU A 437 15.95 10.32 -17.37
CA LEU A 437 14.98 11.21 -18.00
C LEU A 437 15.63 12.31 -18.86
N PHE A 438 16.87 12.71 -18.58
CA PHE A 438 17.59 13.69 -19.37
C PHE A 438 17.91 13.18 -20.77
N GLU A 439 18.15 11.87 -20.93
CA GLU A 439 18.49 11.24 -22.21
C GLU A 439 17.25 10.66 -22.91
N LYS A 440 16.32 10.08 -22.13
CA LYS A 440 15.11 9.43 -22.67
C LYS A 440 13.88 9.80 -21.80
N PRO A 441 13.28 10.98 -22.00
CA PRO A 441 12.18 11.49 -21.16
C PRO A 441 10.83 10.81 -21.44
N TYR A 442 10.65 10.10 -22.55
CA TYR A 442 9.43 9.35 -22.91
C TYR A 442 9.77 8.13 -23.79
N TYR A 443 8.81 7.25 -23.96
CA TYR A 443 8.96 5.95 -24.63
C TYR A 443 7.87 5.75 -25.69
N ASP A 444 8.04 4.71 -26.53
CA ASP A 444 7.09 4.29 -27.55
C ASP A 444 6.57 2.89 -27.20
N LEU A 445 5.28 2.62 -27.36
CA LEU A 445 4.65 1.33 -27.04
C LEU A 445 5.30 0.15 -27.78
N LYS A 446 5.81 0.39 -29.00
CA LYS A 446 6.53 -0.66 -29.77
C LYS A 446 7.76 -1.21 -29.05
N ASP A 447 8.35 -0.45 -28.10
CA ASP A 447 9.48 -0.88 -27.29
C ASP A 447 9.04 -1.89 -26.17
N PHE A 448 7.71 -2.08 -25.98
CA PHE A 448 7.11 -2.90 -24.94
C PHE A 448 6.16 -4.00 -25.48
N PRO A 449 6.68 -4.98 -26.26
CA PRO A 449 5.85 -5.99 -26.91
C PRO A 449 5.12 -6.95 -25.95
N LEU A 450 5.52 -6.99 -24.66
CA LEU A 450 4.87 -7.82 -23.64
C LEU A 450 3.77 -7.08 -22.87
N PHE A 451 3.46 -5.82 -23.20
CA PHE A 451 2.37 -5.09 -22.55
C PHE A 451 1.04 -5.85 -22.69
N GLY A 452 0.38 -6.18 -21.57
CA GLY A 452 -0.88 -6.93 -21.53
C GLY A 452 -0.78 -8.34 -22.11
N SER A 453 0.41 -8.95 -22.09
CA SER A 453 0.64 -10.28 -22.70
C SER A 453 -0.01 -11.42 -21.91
N ALA A 454 -0.19 -12.56 -22.57
CA ALA A 454 -0.67 -13.79 -21.92
C ALA A 454 0.30 -14.30 -20.83
N GLU A 455 1.61 -13.99 -20.95
CA GLU A 455 2.62 -14.32 -19.93
C GLU A 455 2.38 -13.50 -18.66
N HIS A 456 2.15 -12.19 -18.80
CA HIS A 456 1.81 -11.31 -17.67
C HIS A 456 0.47 -11.71 -17.02
N ALA A 457 -0.54 -12.04 -17.83
CA ALA A 457 -1.83 -12.56 -17.37
C ALA A 457 -1.68 -13.85 -16.54
N ALA A 458 -0.83 -14.79 -17.00
CA ALA A 458 -0.58 -16.04 -16.29
C ALA A 458 0.11 -15.80 -14.93
N ALA A 459 1.05 -14.86 -14.84
CA ALA A 459 1.69 -14.49 -13.57
C ALA A 459 0.68 -13.88 -12.58
N ALA A 460 -0.24 -13.02 -13.06
CA ALA A 460 -1.29 -12.43 -12.22
C ALA A 460 -2.31 -13.48 -11.75
N LEU A 461 -2.71 -14.42 -12.61
CA LEU A 461 -3.57 -15.54 -12.22
C LEU A 461 -2.91 -16.42 -11.16
N GLN A 462 -1.63 -16.76 -11.33
CA GLN A 462 -0.87 -17.52 -10.32
C GLN A 462 -0.83 -16.79 -8.98
N ALA A 463 -0.56 -15.48 -8.98
CA ALA A 463 -0.55 -14.68 -7.77
C ALA A 463 -1.92 -14.67 -7.09
N ALA A 464 -3.02 -14.58 -7.87
CA ALA A 464 -4.37 -14.68 -7.33
C ALA A 464 -4.64 -16.06 -6.71
N GLU A 465 -4.33 -17.18 -7.41
CA GLU A 465 -4.51 -18.53 -6.89
C GLU A 465 -3.73 -18.78 -5.59
N GLU A 466 -2.47 -18.31 -5.49
CA GLU A 466 -1.64 -18.48 -4.29
C GLU A 466 -2.06 -17.57 -3.13
N SER A 467 -2.87 -16.55 -3.39
CA SER A 467 -3.28 -15.55 -2.39
C SER A 467 -4.59 -15.89 -1.68
N LEU A 468 -5.48 -16.67 -2.30
CA LEU A 468 -6.76 -17.02 -1.69
C LEU A 468 -6.57 -17.99 -0.54
N VAL A 469 -7.31 -17.79 0.57
CA VAL A 469 -7.12 -18.55 1.80
C VAL A 469 -8.34 -19.42 2.10
N LEU A 470 -8.13 -20.74 2.19
CA LEU A 470 -9.16 -21.68 2.67
C LEU A 470 -9.17 -21.66 4.20
N LEU A 471 -10.25 -21.17 4.80
CA LEU A 471 -10.39 -20.98 6.26
C LEU A 471 -11.17 -22.09 6.93
N LYS A 472 -12.04 -22.77 6.19
CA LYS A 472 -12.85 -23.90 6.69
C LYS A 472 -13.18 -24.85 5.54
N ASN A 473 -13.13 -26.15 5.81
CA ASN A 473 -13.52 -27.20 4.85
C ASN A 473 -14.04 -28.44 5.61
N THR A 474 -15.23 -28.31 6.20
CA THR A 474 -15.85 -29.36 6.99
C THR A 474 -16.27 -30.52 6.08
N ASP A 475 -15.98 -31.75 6.52
CA ASP A 475 -16.28 -32.99 5.82
C ASP A 475 -15.62 -33.09 4.42
N GLY A 476 -14.66 -32.20 4.12
CA GLY A 476 -13.96 -32.16 2.84
C GLY A 476 -14.90 -31.90 1.65
N ILE A 477 -15.88 -30.97 1.81
CA ILE A 477 -16.82 -30.68 0.72
C ILE A 477 -16.15 -30.00 -0.49
N LEU A 478 -15.02 -29.37 -0.29
CA LEU A 478 -14.15 -28.87 -1.35
C LEU A 478 -12.96 -29.83 -1.54
N PRO A 479 -12.49 -30.01 -2.80
CA PRO A 479 -13.01 -29.42 -4.03
C PRO A 479 -14.36 -30.01 -4.44
N LEU A 480 -15.17 -29.18 -5.14
CA LEU A 480 -16.50 -29.61 -5.60
C LEU A 480 -16.41 -30.69 -6.67
N ALA A 481 -17.27 -31.70 -6.55
CA ALA A 481 -17.40 -32.73 -7.58
C ALA A 481 -18.04 -32.14 -8.85
N LYS A 482 -17.61 -32.63 -10.02
CA LYS A 482 -18.17 -32.22 -11.32
C LYS A 482 -19.66 -32.57 -11.41
N GLY A 483 -20.42 -31.79 -12.19
CA GLY A 483 -21.84 -32.00 -12.45
C GLY A 483 -22.78 -31.63 -11.30
N LYS A 484 -22.30 -30.95 -10.28
CA LYS A 484 -23.13 -30.42 -9.20
C LYS A 484 -23.73 -29.06 -9.57
N LYS A 485 -24.98 -28.86 -9.17
CA LYS A 485 -25.70 -27.59 -9.38
C LYS A 485 -25.40 -26.63 -8.25
N LEU A 486 -24.97 -25.41 -8.59
CA LEU A 486 -24.55 -24.38 -7.67
C LEU A 486 -25.51 -23.18 -7.74
N LEU A 487 -26.03 -22.74 -6.60
CA LEU A 487 -26.58 -21.41 -6.47
C LEU A 487 -25.42 -20.45 -6.15
N VAL A 488 -25.11 -19.54 -7.08
CA VAL A 488 -24.18 -18.43 -6.84
C VAL A 488 -25.02 -17.23 -6.42
N THR A 489 -24.74 -16.64 -5.26
CA THR A 489 -25.55 -15.59 -4.64
C THR A 489 -24.70 -14.58 -3.88
N GLY A 490 -25.30 -13.47 -3.46
CA GLY A 490 -24.62 -12.38 -2.74
C GLY A 490 -24.18 -11.23 -3.65
N PRO A 491 -23.94 -10.03 -3.05
CA PRO A 491 -23.65 -8.82 -3.81
C PRO A 491 -22.31 -8.84 -4.55
N ASN A 492 -21.35 -9.66 -4.08
CA ASN A 492 -20.01 -9.75 -4.64
C ASN A 492 -19.88 -10.80 -5.76
N ALA A 493 -20.94 -11.55 -6.04
CA ALA A 493 -20.91 -12.65 -7.02
C ALA A 493 -20.66 -12.18 -8.46
N ASN A 494 -21.21 -11.02 -8.85
CA ASN A 494 -21.17 -10.52 -10.22
C ASN A 494 -20.68 -9.07 -10.27
N SER A 495 -19.45 -8.81 -9.78
CA SER A 495 -18.85 -7.48 -9.77
C SER A 495 -17.32 -7.57 -9.82
N MET A 496 -16.74 -6.98 -10.86
CA MET A 496 -15.28 -6.76 -10.95
C MET A 496 -14.83 -5.68 -9.98
N ARG A 497 -15.71 -4.73 -9.66
CA ARG A 497 -15.47 -3.68 -8.68
C ARG A 497 -15.12 -4.27 -7.31
N CYS A 498 -15.88 -5.26 -6.84
CA CYS A 498 -15.63 -5.94 -5.59
C CYS A 498 -14.34 -6.75 -5.58
N LEU A 499 -13.98 -7.40 -6.70
CA LEU A 499 -12.74 -8.19 -6.82
C LEU A 499 -11.49 -7.32 -6.82
N ASN A 500 -11.55 -6.12 -7.40
CA ASN A 500 -10.39 -5.24 -7.57
C ASN A 500 -10.16 -4.30 -6.37
N GLY A 501 -11.21 -3.77 -5.76
CA GLY A 501 -11.10 -2.77 -4.71
C GLY A 501 -10.75 -1.37 -5.23
N GLY A 502 -10.26 -0.50 -4.36
CA GLY A 502 -9.76 0.84 -4.71
C GLY A 502 -8.48 0.83 -5.53
N TRP A 503 -8.04 1.98 -6.01
CA TRP A 503 -6.87 2.15 -6.89
C TRP A 503 -6.94 1.31 -8.19
N SER A 504 -8.15 1.02 -8.67
CA SER A 504 -8.38 0.14 -9.82
C SER A 504 -9.24 0.84 -10.85
N TYR A 505 -8.66 1.23 -11.98
CA TYR A 505 -9.24 2.04 -13.06
C TYR A 505 -9.65 3.45 -12.64
N SER A 506 -10.00 3.66 -11.39
CA SER A 506 -10.31 4.94 -10.73
C SER A 506 -9.88 4.86 -9.26
N TRP A 507 -9.80 6.03 -8.60
CA TRP A 507 -9.38 6.09 -7.19
C TRP A 507 -10.23 5.19 -6.28
N GLN A 508 -11.58 5.27 -6.40
CA GLN A 508 -12.48 4.46 -5.58
C GLN A 508 -12.76 3.05 -6.15
N GLY A 509 -12.18 2.72 -7.30
CA GLY A 509 -12.44 1.45 -7.98
C GLY A 509 -13.85 1.35 -8.60
N ASP A 510 -14.62 2.44 -8.57
CA ASP A 510 -16.01 2.50 -9.02
C ASP A 510 -16.19 2.36 -10.54
N LYS A 511 -15.08 2.40 -11.28
CA LYS A 511 -15.03 2.22 -12.74
C LYS A 511 -14.62 0.80 -13.17
N ALA A 512 -14.35 -0.10 -12.23
CA ALA A 512 -13.86 -1.43 -12.56
C ALA A 512 -14.90 -2.27 -13.34
N ASP A 513 -16.17 -2.23 -12.97
CA ASP A 513 -17.22 -2.97 -13.73
C ASP A 513 -17.38 -2.47 -15.19
N GLU A 514 -17.02 -1.18 -15.44
CA GLU A 514 -17.06 -0.59 -16.78
C GLU A 514 -15.85 -0.99 -17.64
N HIS A 515 -14.65 -1.01 -17.05
CA HIS A 515 -13.38 -1.16 -17.76
C HIS A 515 -12.78 -2.58 -17.71
N ALA A 516 -13.29 -3.44 -16.83
CA ALA A 516 -12.80 -4.81 -16.65
C ALA A 516 -13.71 -5.89 -17.31
N SER A 517 -14.57 -5.52 -18.25
CA SER A 517 -15.54 -6.42 -18.88
C SER A 517 -14.93 -7.59 -19.69
N GLN A 518 -13.61 -7.54 -19.95
CA GLN A 518 -12.86 -8.63 -20.59
C GLN A 518 -12.41 -9.71 -19.59
N TYR A 519 -12.56 -9.48 -18.30
CA TYR A 519 -12.23 -10.44 -17.23
C TYR A 519 -13.50 -11.02 -16.63
N ASN A 520 -13.37 -12.16 -15.97
CA ASN A 520 -14.52 -12.88 -15.42
C ASN A 520 -14.82 -12.46 -13.97
N THR A 521 -16.05 -12.07 -13.71
CA THR A 521 -16.60 -12.03 -12.35
C THR A 521 -16.61 -13.44 -11.74
N ILE A 522 -16.89 -13.58 -10.43
CA ILE A 522 -17.04 -14.92 -9.81
C ILE A 522 -18.13 -15.71 -10.54
N LEU A 523 -19.27 -15.09 -10.84
CA LEU A 523 -20.37 -15.73 -11.54
C LEU A 523 -19.96 -16.23 -12.93
N GLU A 524 -19.30 -15.41 -13.73
CA GLU A 524 -18.85 -15.76 -15.07
C GLU A 524 -17.78 -16.85 -15.04
N ALA A 525 -16.80 -16.76 -14.15
CA ALA A 525 -15.79 -17.78 -13.97
C ALA A 525 -16.37 -19.14 -13.56
N PHE A 526 -17.36 -19.13 -12.64
CA PHE A 526 -18.06 -20.36 -12.25
C PHE A 526 -18.91 -20.91 -13.40
N THR A 527 -19.57 -20.06 -14.17
CA THR A 527 -20.33 -20.46 -15.36
C THR A 527 -19.42 -21.14 -16.39
N ASN A 528 -18.26 -20.56 -16.64
CA ASN A 528 -17.26 -21.13 -17.56
C ASN A 528 -16.68 -22.45 -17.02
N LYS A 529 -16.42 -22.54 -15.71
CA LYS A 529 -15.78 -23.70 -15.07
C LYS A 529 -16.71 -24.90 -14.91
N PHE A 530 -17.94 -24.67 -14.45
CA PHE A 530 -18.89 -25.74 -14.08
C PHE A 530 -19.97 -26.00 -15.14
N GLY A 531 -20.09 -25.11 -16.15
CA GLY A 531 -21.10 -25.18 -17.21
C GLY A 531 -22.39 -24.42 -16.82
N ALA A 532 -22.96 -23.69 -17.79
CA ALA A 532 -24.12 -22.83 -17.57
C ALA A 532 -25.36 -23.57 -17.00
N ASP A 533 -25.58 -24.82 -17.41
CA ASP A 533 -26.69 -25.64 -16.93
C ASP A 533 -26.57 -26.03 -15.44
N ASN A 534 -25.40 -25.88 -14.86
CA ASN A 534 -25.11 -26.18 -13.46
C ASN A 534 -25.07 -24.94 -12.58
N ILE A 535 -25.25 -23.74 -13.15
CA ILE A 535 -25.22 -22.48 -12.38
C ILE A 535 -26.64 -21.90 -12.32
N ILE A 536 -27.06 -21.62 -11.09
CA ILE A 536 -28.26 -20.84 -10.79
C ILE A 536 -27.75 -19.54 -10.18
N TYR A 537 -28.20 -18.39 -10.66
CA TYR A 537 -27.83 -17.09 -10.13
C TYR A 537 -29.05 -16.35 -9.61
N GLU A 538 -28.95 -15.94 -8.37
CA GLU A 538 -29.89 -15.01 -7.73
C GLU A 538 -29.12 -14.24 -6.64
N ALA A 539 -28.98 -12.94 -6.80
CA ALA A 539 -28.14 -12.14 -5.92
C ALA A 539 -28.67 -12.06 -4.47
N GLY A 540 -30.00 -11.93 -4.30
CA GLY A 540 -30.63 -11.75 -3.01
C GLY A 540 -30.35 -10.40 -2.33
N VAL A 541 -29.12 -9.92 -2.42
CA VAL A 541 -28.65 -8.60 -1.98
C VAL A 541 -27.79 -7.99 -3.09
N THR A 542 -27.93 -6.69 -3.34
CA THR A 542 -27.13 -5.97 -4.35
C THR A 542 -26.76 -4.58 -3.85
N TYR A 543 -25.60 -4.07 -4.26
CA TYR A 543 -25.21 -2.70 -4.01
C TYR A 543 -25.98 -1.71 -4.86
N LYS A 544 -26.24 -0.51 -4.33
CA LYS A 544 -26.94 0.57 -5.02
C LYS A 544 -26.00 1.24 -6.04
N GLN A 545 -26.37 1.18 -7.29
CA GLN A 545 -25.61 1.83 -8.35
C GLN A 545 -25.58 3.36 -8.15
N GLY A 546 -24.37 3.96 -8.17
CA GLY A 546 -24.18 5.39 -7.94
C GLY A 546 -24.39 5.83 -6.47
N GLY A 547 -24.66 4.91 -5.56
CA GLY A 547 -24.72 5.16 -4.13
C GLY A 547 -23.33 5.13 -3.47
N ASN A 548 -23.28 5.37 -2.16
CA ASN A 548 -22.07 5.13 -1.36
C ASN A 548 -21.70 3.64 -1.38
N TRP A 549 -20.43 3.32 -1.15
CA TRP A 549 -19.96 1.94 -1.24
C TRP A 549 -20.68 0.95 -0.31
N TRP A 550 -21.25 1.42 0.81
CA TRP A 550 -22.00 0.60 1.77
C TRP A 550 -23.51 0.56 1.50
N GLU A 551 -24.05 1.35 0.56
CA GLU A 551 -25.48 1.39 0.28
C GLU A 551 -25.90 0.19 -0.55
N GLU A 552 -26.93 -0.49 -0.08
CA GLU A 552 -27.56 -1.63 -0.72
C GLU A 552 -28.98 -1.28 -1.18
N ASN A 553 -29.45 -1.98 -2.21
CA ASN A 553 -30.86 -1.95 -2.62
C ASN A 553 -31.72 -2.72 -1.62
N THR A 554 -33.05 -2.59 -1.72
CA THR A 554 -33.98 -3.44 -0.97
C THR A 554 -33.65 -4.92 -1.24
N PRO A 555 -33.36 -5.72 -0.19
CA PRO A 555 -32.94 -7.10 -0.39
C PRO A 555 -34.08 -7.97 -0.92
N GLU A 556 -33.77 -8.95 -1.76
CA GLU A 556 -34.68 -9.92 -2.34
C GLU A 556 -34.34 -11.35 -1.86
N ILE A 557 -34.13 -11.50 -0.56
CA ILE A 557 -33.64 -12.74 0.08
C ILE A 557 -34.52 -13.95 -0.24
N GLU A 558 -35.86 -13.78 -0.25
CA GLU A 558 -36.79 -14.86 -0.57
C GLU A 558 -36.59 -15.44 -1.99
N LYS A 559 -36.13 -14.62 -2.96
CA LYS A 559 -35.84 -15.12 -4.30
C LYS A 559 -34.60 -16.04 -4.26
N ALA A 560 -33.56 -15.65 -3.53
CA ALA A 560 -32.36 -16.47 -3.37
C ALA A 560 -32.66 -17.78 -2.63
N VAL A 561 -33.51 -17.72 -1.58
CA VAL A 561 -33.97 -18.92 -0.86
C VAL A 561 -34.78 -19.87 -1.81
N ALA A 562 -35.67 -19.33 -2.63
CA ALA A 562 -36.43 -20.12 -3.60
C ALA A 562 -35.49 -20.75 -4.66
N ALA A 563 -34.50 -20.03 -5.15
CA ALA A 563 -33.53 -20.52 -6.11
C ALA A 563 -32.65 -21.65 -5.54
N ALA A 564 -32.39 -21.68 -4.23
CA ALA A 564 -31.64 -22.74 -3.58
C ALA A 564 -32.29 -24.13 -3.68
N ALA A 565 -33.62 -24.22 -3.94
CA ALA A 565 -34.28 -25.49 -4.12
C ALA A 565 -33.70 -26.31 -5.27
N GLY A 566 -33.22 -25.65 -6.34
CA GLY A 566 -32.65 -26.29 -7.54
C GLY A 566 -31.15 -26.63 -7.40
N ALA A 567 -30.50 -26.22 -6.32
CA ALA A 567 -29.08 -26.38 -6.17
C ALA A 567 -28.65 -27.53 -5.25
N ASP A 568 -27.46 -28.08 -5.48
CA ASP A 568 -26.78 -29.02 -4.55
C ASP A 568 -26.02 -28.27 -3.48
N TYR A 569 -25.38 -27.15 -3.86
CA TYR A 569 -24.55 -26.29 -2.99
C TYR A 569 -24.90 -24.82 -3.21
N ILE A 570 -24.64 -24.01 -2.19
CA ILE A 570 -24.78 -22.56 -2.23
C ILE A 570 -23.37 -21.94 -2.14
N VAL A 571 -23.01 -21.09 -3.07
CA VAL A 571 -21.80 -20.26 -3.05
C VAL A 571 -22.27 -18.83 -2.74
N ALA A 572 -22.13 -18.44 -1.48
CA ALA A 572 -22.56 -17.15 -0.98
C ALA A 572 -21.35 -16.16 -0.98
N CYS A 573 -21.34 -15.26 -1.97
CA CYS A 573 -20.29 -14.25 -2.16
C CYS A 573 -20.69 -12.96 -1.45
N ILE A 574 -20.12 -12.72 -0.29
CA ILE A 574 -20.41 -11.56 0.57
C ILE A 574 -19.15 -10.79 0.90
N GLY A 575 -19.30 -9.58 1.39
CA GLY A 575 -18.16 -8.74 1.77
C GLY A 575 -18.42 -7.26 1.58
N GLU A 576 -17.45 -6.58 0.98
CA GLU A 576 -17.48 -5.14 0.78
C GLU A 576 -17.51 -4.77 -0.71
N ASN A 577 -18.12 -3.63 -1.02
CA ASN A 577 -17.90 -2.96 -2.30
C ASN A 577 -16.56 -2.19 -2.25
N SER A 578 -16.06 -1.71 -3.39
CA SER A 578 -14.80 -0.96 -3.43
C SER A 578 -14.91 0.39 -2.73
N TYR A 579 -13.87 0.73 -2.05
CA TYR A 579 -13.60 2.04 -1.43
C TYR A 579 -12.09 2.27 -1.35
N CYS A 580 -11.69 3.51 -1.14
CA CYS A 580 -10.31 3.89 -0.88
C CYS A 580 -10.26 5.05 0.11
N GLU A 581 -9.27 5.06 1.01
CA GLU A 581 -8.96 6.15 1.95
C GLU A 581 -10.17 6.60 2.83
N THR A 582 -10.26 7.90 3.14
CA THR A 582 -11.30 8.48 4.00
C THR A 582 -12.75 8.08 3.63
N PRO A 583 -13.15 7.99 2.36
CA PRO A 583 -14.46 7.44 2.02
C PRO A 583 -14.74 6.04 2.55
N GLY A 584 -13.70 5.24 2.81
CA GLY A 584 -13.81 3.90 3.39
C GLY A 584 -13.92 3.86 4.92
N ASN A 585 -13.99 5.00 5.62
CA ASN A 585 -14.13 5.04 7.07
C ASN A 585 -15.41 4.33 7.55
N LEU A 586 -15.29 3.59 8.64
CA LEU A 586 -16.38 2.83 9.25
C LEU A 586 -16.87 3.45 10.57
N THR A 587 -18.11 3.13 10.92
CA THR A 587 -18.66 3.35 12.27
C THR A 587 -18.62 2.09 13.13
N ASN A 588 -18.60 0.90 12.50
CA ASN A 588 -18.46 -0.40 13.16
C ASN A 588 -17.89 -1.44 12.16
N LEU A 589 -17.45 -2.59 12.69
CA LEU A 589 -16.89 -3.69 11.89
C LEU A 589 -17.92 -4.75 11.47
N PHE A 590 -19.20 -4.62 11.83
CA PHE A 590 -20.21 -5.58 11.40
C PHE A 590 -20.39 -5.53 9.89
N LEU A 591 -20.47 -6.71 9.28
CA LEU A 591 -20.92 -6.83 7.90
C LEU A 591 -22.37 -6.32 7.78
N SER A 592 -22.80 -5.92 6.58
CA SER A 592 -24.15 -5.49 6.32
C SER A 592 -25.19 -6.50 6.86
N GLN A 593 -26.22 -6.00 7.55
CA GLN A 593 -27.27 -6.83 8.10
C GLN A 593 -28.00 -7.63 7.00
N ASN A 594 -28.22 -7.04 5.84
CA ASN A 594 -28.86 -7.74 4.71
C ASN A 594 -28.03 -8.95 4.24
N GLN A 595 -26.70 -8.84 4.23
CA GLN A 595 -25.82 -9.94 3.85
C GLN A 595 -25.81 -11.04 4.93
N LEU A 596 -25.79 -10.65 6.24
CA LEU A 596 -25.91 -11.60 7.33
C LEU A 596 -27.25 -12.35 7.28
N ASP A 597 -28.34 -11.63 7.03
CA ASP A 597 -29.70 -12.21 6.93
C ASP A 597 -29.86 -13.12 5.71
N LEU A 598 -29.22 -12.78 4.59
CA LEU A 598 -29.16 -13.66 3.40
C LEU A 598 -28.55 -15.02 3.78
N VAL A 599 -27.38 -15.04 4.40
CA VAL A 599 -26.72 -16.31 4.78
C VAL A 599 -27.56 -17.08 5.82
N LYS A 600 -28.12 -16.40 6.83
CA LYS A 600 -29.01 -17.02 7.83
C LYS A 600 -30.26 -17.63 7.21
N ALA A 601 -30.86 -16.97 6.20
CA ALA A 601 -32.02 -17.47 5.49
C ALA A 601 -31.68 -18.68 4.60
N LEU A 602 -30.56 -18.62 3.87
CA LEU A 602 -30.10 -19.73 3.04
C LEU A 602 -29.74 -20.97 3.88
N ALA A 603 -29.18 -20.80 5.07
CA ALA A 603 -28.88 -21.91 5.98
C ALA A 603 -30.13 -22.72 6.38
N LYS A 604 -31.31 -22.08 6.45
CA LYS A 604 -32.59 -22.75 6.75
C LYS A 604 -33.04 -23.71 5.62
N THR A 605 -32.48 -23.59 4.44
CA THR A 605 -32.77 -24.53 3.32
C THR A 605 -32.14 -25.92 3.52
N GLY A 606 -31.19 -26.05 4.46
CA GLY A 606 -30.44 -27.28 4.71
C GLY A 606 -29.38 -27.58 3.64
N LYS A 607 -29.20 -26.73 2.62
CA LYS A 607 -28.17 -26.91 1.59
C LYS A 607 -26.80 -26.48 2.16
N PRO A 608 -25.72 -27.21 1.85
CA PRO A 608 -24.38 -26.83 2.30
C PRO A 608 -23.95 -25.50 1.67
N ILE A 609 -23.45 -24.58 2.52
CA ILE A 609 -23.01 -23.26 2.12
C ILE A 609 -21.48 -23.23 2.04
N ILE A 610 -20.96 -22.73 0.92
CA ILE A 610 -19.58 -22.29 0.73
C ILE A 610 -19.61 -20.77 0.85
N LEU A 611 -19.05 -20.24 1.93
CA LEU A 611 -19.00 -18.80 2.17
C LEU A 611 -17.74 -18.24 1.51
N VAL A 612 -17.89 -17.27 0.62
CA VAL A 612 -16.81 -16.56 -0.05
C VAL A 612 -16.78 -15.14 0.51
N LEU A 613 -15.71 -14.81 1.24
CA LEU A 613 -15.48 -13.49 1.82
C LEU A 613 -14.62 -12.67 0.84
N ASN A 614 -15.22 -11.64 0.25
CA ASN A 614 -14.54 -10.72 -0.65
C ASN A 614 -14.55 -9.32 -0.03
N GLU A 615 -13.49 -9.00 0.72
CA GLU A 615 -13.44 -7.85 1.60
C GLU A 615 -12.02 -7.31 1.73
N GLY A 616 -11.84 -6.00 1.80
CA GLY A 616 -10.54 -5.36 1.95
C GLY A 616 -10.00 -5.39 3.39
N ARG A 617 -10.86 -5.64 4.36
CA ARG A 617 -10.56 -5.75 5.79
C ARG A 617 -11.54 -6.73 6.44
N PRO A 618 -11.16 -7.37 7.55
CA PRO A 618 -12.03 -8.34 8.20
C PRO A 618 -13.31 -7.68 8.74
N ARG A 619 -14.46 -8.29 8.42
CA ARG A 619 -15.77 -7.89 8.93
C ARG A 619 -16.29 -8.97 9.89
N LEU A 620 -17.00 -8.57 10.95
CA LEU A 620 -17.47 -9.52 11.96
C LEU A 620 -18.54 -10.45 11.40
N ILE A 621 -18.26 -11.74 11.38
CA ILE A 621 -19.09 -12.80 10.80
C ILE A 621 -19.32 -13.98 11.75
N ALA A 622 -19.01 -13.83 13.03
CA ALA A 622 -19.10 -14.92 14.03
C ALA A 622 -20.46 -15.63 14.04
N ASP A 623 -21.55 -14.91 13.74
CA ASP A 623 -22.93 -15.43 13.70
C ASP A 623 -23.21 -16.35 12.50
N ILE A 624 -22.51 -16.14 11.39
CA ILE A 624 -22.78 -16.85 10.13
C ILE A 624 -21.69 -17.88 9.76
N GLU A 625 -20.49 -17.71 10.28
CA GLU A 625 -19.39 -18.66 10.03
C GLU A 625 -19.76 -20.12 10.41
N PRO A 626 -20.42 -20.40 11.57
CA PRO A 626 -20.83 -21.75 11.92
C PRO A 626 -21.84 -22.39 10.95
N LEU A 627 -22.59 -21.58 10.19
CA LEU A 627 -23.58 -22.03 9.23
C LEU A 627 -22.96 -22.50 7.90
N ALA A 628 -21.70 -22.13 7.63
CA ALA A 628 -21.00 -22.53 6.42
C ALA A 628 -20.25 -23.85 6.61
N LYS A 629 -20.27 -24.72 5.58
CA LYS A 629 -19.46 -25.92 5.50
C LYS A 629 -18.04 -25.66 5.00
N ALA A 630 -17.87 -24.66 4.16
CA ALA A 630 -16.55 -24.17 3.75
C ALA A 630 -16.53 -22.63 3.80
N VAL A 631 -15.36 -22.05 4.07
CA VAL A 631 -15.12 -20.62 4.07
C VAL A 631 -13.84 -20.33 3.30
N VAL A 632 -13.91 -19.47 2.31
CA VAL A 632 -12.78 -18.99 1.52
C VAL A 632 -12.70 -17.48 1.66
N ASN A 633 -11.56 -16.96 2.08
CA ASN A 633 -11.30 -15.52 2.04
C ASN A 633 -10.55 -15.21 0.73
N THR A 634 -11.18 -14.43 -0.14
CA THR A 634 -10.56 -13.96 -1.38
C THR A 634 -9.83 -12.65 -1.19
N MET A 635 -10.15 -11.91 -0.13
CA MET A 635 -9.74 -10.52 0.03
C MET A 635 -10.02 -9.74 -1.27
N LEU A 636 -9.02 -9.11 -1.89
CA LEU A 636 -9.13 -8.33 -3.14
C LEU A 636 -8.16 -8.89 -4.20
N PRO A 637 -8.55 -9.97 -4.91
CA PRO A 637 -7.65 -10.74 -5.75
C PRO A 637 -7.38 -10.15 -7.14
N GLY A 638 -7.99 -9.00 -7.48
CA GLY A 638 -7.79 -8.34 -8.76
C GLY A 638 -8.56 -8.96 -9.92
N ASN A 639 -8.17 -8.59 -11.15
CA ASN A 639 -8.87 -8.96 -12.37
C ASN A 639 -9.03 -10.48 -12.61
N TYR A 640 -8.09 -11.27 -12.12
CA TYR A 640 -8.09 -12.75 -12.29
C TYR A 640 -8.69 -13.49 -11.09
N GLY A 641 -9.28 -12.77 -10.13
CA GLY A 641 -9.81 -13.34 -8.90
C GLY A 641 -10.96 -14.30 -9.09
N GLY A 642 -11.86 -14.03 -10.05
CA GLY A 642 -12.96 -14.94 -10.40
C GLY A 642 -12.44 -16.29 -10.90
N ASP A 643 -11.51 -16.27 -11.85
CA ASP A 643 -10.91 -17.47 -12.44
C ASP A 643 -10.07 -18.25 -11.40
N ALA A 644 -9.29 -17.56 -10.57
CA ALA A 644 -8.52 -18.16 -9.48
C ALA A 644 -9.44 -18.90 -8.50
N LEU A 645 -10.52 -18.27 -8.05
CA LEU A 645 -11.48 -18.88 -7.15
C LEU A 645 -12.15 -20.11 -7.79
N ALA A 646 -12.56 -20.01 -9.06
CA ALA A 646 -13.18 -21.11 -9.79
C ALA A 646 -12.23 -22.32 -9.93
N ASN A 647 -10.94 -22.09 -10.23
CA ASN A 647 -9.91 -23.13 -10.31
C ASN A 647 -9.70 -23.81 -8.96
N LEU A 648 -9.62 -23.04 -7.89
CA LEU A 648 -9.43 -23.58 -6.53
C LEU A 648 -10.65 -24.38 -6.06
N ILE A 649 -11.87 -23.87 -6.24
CA ILE A 649 -13.10 -24.55 -5.84
C ILE A 649 -13.30 -25.84 -6.65
N ALA A 650 -12.92 -25.87 -7.93
CA ALA A 650 -12.97 -27.07 -8.78
C ALA A 650 -11.84 -28.08 -8.46
N GLY A 651 -10.80 -27.65 -7.75
CA GLY A 651 -9.63 -28.47 -7.43
C GLY A 651 -8.64 -28.61 -8.59
N ASP A 652 -8.69 -27.75 -9.59
CA ASP A 652 -7.68 -27.64 -10.65
C ASP A 652 -6.39 -26.99 -10.11
N ALA A 653 -6.53 -26.11 -9.12
CA ALA A 653 -5.45 -25.57 -8.28
C ALA A 653 -5.65 -25.97 -6.81
N ASN A 654 -4.61 -25.83 -5.97
CA ASN A 654 -4.65 -26.12 -4.55
C ASN A 654 -4.39 -24.87 -3.71
N PHE A 655 -5.19 -24.67 -2.65
CA PHE A 655 -5.00 -23.59 -1.73
C PHE A 655 -3.63 -23.63 -1.05
N SER A 656 -2.98 -22.47 -0.98
CA SER A 656 -1.69 -22.31 -0.30
C SER A 656 -1.54 -20.95 0.40
N GLY A 657 -2.53 -20.08 0.29
CA GLY A 657 -2.58 -18.81 0.97
C GLY A 657 -2.70 -18.98 2.49
N LYS A 658 -2.09 -18.08 3.24
CA LYS A 658 -2.17 -18.00 4.71
C LYS A 658 -2.63 -16.59 5.11
N MET A 659 -3.43 -16.50 6.18
CA MET A 659 -3.91 -15.20 6.68
C MET A 659 -2.72 -14.27 7.01
N PRO A 660 -2.63 -13.10 6.39
CA PRO A 660 -1.56 -12.15 6.64
C PRO A 660 -1.87 -11.23 7.83
N PHE A 661 -3.00 -11.43 8.48
CA PHE A 661 -3.46 -10.71 9.66
C PHE A 661 -4.32 -11.61 10.56
N THR A 662 -4.45 -11.21 11.81
CA THR A 662 -5.37 -11.83 12.77
C THR A 662 -6.79 -11.37 12.47
N TYR A 663 -7.70 -12.30 12.20
CA TYR A 663 -9.10 -12.01 11.90
C TYR A 663 -9.91 -11.91 13.23
N PRO A 664 -10.50 -10.76 13.58
CA PRO A 664 -11.24 -10.59 14.82
C PRO A 664 -12.54 -11.39 14.80
N LYS A 665 -12.90 -11.99 15.93
CA LYS A 665 -14.17 -12.69 16.11
C LYS A 665 -15.28 -11.80 16.66
N GLU A 666 -14.91 -10.96 17.62
CA GLU A 666 -15.82 -10.09 18.38
C GLU A 666 -15.42 -8.63 18.23
N ILE A 667 -16.30 -7.72 18.57
CA ILE A 667 -16.06 -6.27 18.46
C ILE A 667 -14.85 -5.79 19.27
N ASN A 668 -14.50 -6.49 20.34
CA ASN A 668 -13.34 -6.18 21.20
C ASN A 668 -12.15 -7.11 20.98
N SER A 669 -12.18 -7.92 19.91
CA SER A 669 -11.08 -8.86 19.58
C SER A 669 -10.00 -8.22 18.69
N LEU A 670 -9.69 -6.94 18.89
CA LEU A 670 -8.68 -6.22 18.11
C LEU A 670 -7.30 -6.47 18.70
N ILE A 671 -6.71 -7.61 18.36
CA ILE A 671 -5.39 -8.04 18.80
C ILE A 671 -4.60 -8.53 17.59
N THR A 672 -3.30 -8.30 17.60
CA THR A 672 -2.38 -8.86 16.60
C THR A 672 -1.70 -10.11 17.16
N TYR A 673 -1.09 -10.93 16.28
CA TYR A 673 -0.49 -12.23 16.70
C TYR A 673 0.72 -12.07 17.63
N ASP A 674 1.38 -10.90 17.63
CA ASP A 674 2.56 -10.54 18.41
C ASP A 674 2.22 -9.76 19.69
N TYR A 675 1.03 -10.01 20.24
CA TYR A 675 0.54 -9.37 21.46
C TYR A 675 1.48 -9.59 22.67
N LYS A 676 1.35 -8.74 23.69
CA LYS A 676 2.03 -8.93 24.97
C LYS A 676 1.34 -10.04 25.79
N PRO A 677 2.08 -10.86 26.55
CA PRO A 677 1.48 -11.97 27.32
C PRO A 677 0.29 -11.55 28.19
N CYS A 678 0.28 -10.32 28.72
CA CYS A 678 -0.80 -9.81 29.55
C CYS A 678 -2.10 -9.42 28.79
N GLU A 679 -2.06 -9.34 27.46
CA GLU A 679 -3.23 -8.99 26.63
C GLU A 679 -4.10 -10.22 26.34
N HIS A 680 -3.61 -11.43 26.55
CA HIS A 680 -4.33 -12.66 26.28
C HIS A 680 -4.08 -13.67 27.40
N ILE A 681 -4.68 -13.43 28.57
CA ILE A 681 -4.53 -14.28 29.75
C ILE A 681 -5.86 -15.00 30.01
N GLY A 682 -5.82 -16.31 30.05
CA GLY A 682 -6.92 -17.12 30.56
C GLY A 682 -7.00 -17.05 32.10
N LYS A 683 -8.02 -17.66 32.68
CA LYS A 683 -8.29 -17.71 34.13
C LYS A 683 -7.05 -18.12 34.91
N GLN A 684 -6.49 -17.21 35.72
CA GLN A 684 -5.27 -17.43 36.49
C GLN A 684 -5.46 -17.44 38.01
N MET A 685 -6.57 -16.90 38.51
CA MET A 685 -6.78 -16.76 39.95
C MET A 685 -8.13 -17.34 40.37
N GLU A 686 -8.18 -17.97 41.53
CA GLU A 686 -9.40 -18.41 42.21
C GLU A 686 -9.87 -17.36 43.19
N GLY A 687 -11.20 -17.22 43.35
CA GLY A 687 -11.83 -16.35 44.34
C GLY A 687 -12.38 -15.05 43.75
N ALA A 688 -12.39 -13.97 44.55
CA ALA A 688 -13.01 -12.68 44.21
C ALA A 688 -12.38 -11.96 43.00
N TYR A 689 -11.12 -12.26 42.68
CA TYR A 689 -10.39 -11.71 41.58
C TYR A 689 -10.15 -12.78 40.49
N ASN A 690 -11.20 -13.06 39.74
CA ASN A 690 -11.08 -13.91 38.56
C ASN A 690 -10.60 -13.06 37.39
N TYR A 691 -9.30 -13.07 37.13
CA TYR A 691 -8.70 -12.34 36.04
C TYR A 691 -8.83 -13.17 34.76
N ASP A 692 -9.63 -12.67 33.81
CA ASP A 692 -9.83 -13.25 32.50
C ASP A 692 -9.73 -12.13 31.46
N ALA A 693 -8.65 -12.16 30.70
CA ALA A 693 -8.38 -11.23 29.60
C ALA A 693 -8.26 -11.98 28.25
N GLN A 694 -8.94 -13.12 28.14
CA GLN A 694 -8.88 -13.95 26.95
C GLN A 694 -9.54 -13.26 25.76
N VAL A 695 -8.82 -13.13 24.65
CA VAL A 695 -9.33 -12.55 23.40
C VAL A 695 -9.61 -13.67 22.40
N SER A 696 -10.87 -13.77 21.95
CA SER A 696 -11.26 -14.73 20.91
C SER A 696 -11.02 -14.16 19.54
N VAL A 697 -10.22 -14.86 18.70
CA VAL A 697 -10.02 -14.53 17.30
C VAL A 697 -10.74 -15.53 16.40
N GLN A 698 -11.20 -15.09 15.24
CA GLN A 698 -11.85 -16.00 14.28
C GLN A 698 -10.80 -16.88 13.61
N TRP A 699 -9.72 -16.30 13.11
CA TRP A 699 -8.57 -16.99 12.56
C TRP A 699 -7.29 -16.22 12.87
N ALA A 700 -6.26 -16.96 13.24
CA ALA A 700 -4.98 -16.38 13.59
C ALA A 700 -4.15 -16.02 12.36
N PHE A 701 -3.20 -15.09 12.50
CA PHE A 701 -2.12 -14.85 11.53
C PHE A 701 -1.40 -16.18 11.18
N GLY A 702 -1.13 -16.38 9.89
CA GLY A 702 -0.50 -17.59 9.37
C GLY A 702 -1.44 -18.79 9.20
N TYR A 703 -2.73 -18.66 9.57
CA TYR A 703 -3.72 -19.72 9.37
C TYR A 703 -4.15 -19.84 7.91
N GLY A 704 -4.31 -21.07 7.44
CA GLY A 704 -4.85 -21.40 6.11
C GLY A 704 -4.74 -22.89 5.85
N LEU A 705 -5.79 -23.46 5.26
CA LEU A 705 -5.92 -24.87 4.91
C LEU A 705 -5.47 -25.15 3.47
N SER A 706 -5.23 -26.41 3.16
CA SER A 706 -4.93 -26.92 1.83
C SER A 706 -5.76 -28.19 1.57
N TYR A 707 -5.86 -28.61 0.32
CA TYR A 707 -6.42 -29.91 -0.03
C TYR A 707 -5.47 -31.08 0.25
N THR A 708 -4.27 -30.79 0.74
CA THR A 708 -3.31 -31.75 1.24
C THR A 708 -2.92 -31.39 2.66
N THR A 709 -2.13 -32.25 3.32
CA THR A 709 -1.66 -32.06 4.69
C THR A 709 -0.15 -32.09 4.75
N PHE A 710 0.43 -31.32 5.67
CA PHE A 710 1.86 -31.27 5.86
C PHE A 710 2.21 -31.64 7.31
N ALA A 711 3.31 -32.38 7.48
CA ALA A 711 3.87 -32.72 8.78
C ALA A 711 5.28 -32.13 8.91
N TYR A 712 5.54 -31.53 10.05
CA TYR A 712 6.83 -30.95 10.41
C TYR A 712 7.58 -31.91 11.32
N SER A 713 8.89 -32.02 11.13
CA SER A 713 9.74 -32.86 11.99
C SER A 713 11.20 -32.43 11.95
N ASN A 714 12.00 -32.91 12.91
CA ASN A 714 13.45 -32.69 12.91
C ASN A 714 13.89 -31.23 12.90
N LEU A 715 13.17 -30.33 13.57
CA LEU A 715 13.66 -28.94 13.74
C LEU A 715 14.98 -28.99 14.51
N LYS A 716 16.04 -28.45 13.90
CA LYS A 716 17.38 -28.36 14.44
C LYS A 716 17.96 -26.98 14.21
N VAL A 717 18.90 -26.59 15.04
CA VAL A 717 19.74 -25.43 14.87
C VAL A 717 21.21 -25.87 14.81
N ASP A 718 22.03 -25.17 14.04
CA ASP A 718 23.46 -25.49 13.89
C ASP A 718 24.27 -25.23 15.17
N LYS A 719 23.84 -24.32 16.01
CA LYS A 719 24.44 -23.99 17.32
C LYS A 719 23.35 -23.56 18.31
N SER A 720 23.42 -24.06 19.57
CA SER A 720 22.46 -23.65 20.62
C SER A 720 22.81 -22.32 21.29
N ASP A 721 24.11 -22.02 21.37
CA ASP A 721 24.62 -20.81 21.99
C ASP A 721 25.01 -19.80 20.91
N PHE A 722 24.63 -18.54 21.10
CA PHE A 722 24.89 -17.48 20.11
C PHE A 722 25.16 -16.11 20.74
N THR A 723 25.71 -15.24 19.93
CA THR A 723 25.86 -13.79 20.18
C THR A 723 25.15 -12.98 19.09
N ALA A 724 25.12 -11.67 19.24
CA ALA A 724 24.52 -10.78 18.24
C ALA A 724 25.14 -10.91 16.83
N ASP A 725 26.42 -11.27 16.75
CA ASP A 725 27.18 -11.33 15.50
C ASP A 725 27.07 -12.69 14.79
N ASP A 726 26.46 -13.68 15.45
CA ASP A 726 26.23 -15.00 14.86
C ASP A 726 25.07 -15.03 13.87
N VAL A 727 25.15 -15.96 12.93
CA VAL A 727 24.03 -16.38 12.10
C VAL A 727 23.61 -17.78 12.55
N LEU A 728 22.39 -17.92 12.99
CA LEU A 728 21.77 -19.20 13.34
C LEU A 728 21.15 -19.81 12.10
N THR A 729 21.43 -21.07 11.83
CA THR A 729 20.85 -21.81 10.71
C THR A 729 19.91 -22.89 11.25
N PHE A 730 18.62 -22.71 10.99
CA PHE A 730 17.58 -23.66 11.35
C PHE A 730 17.26 -24.55 10.16
N THR A 731 17.08 -25.84 10.41
CA THR A 731 16.59 -26.80 9.41
C THR A 731 15.38 -27.53 9.97
N VAL A 732 14.37 -27.71 9.13
CA VAL A 732 13.17 -28.49 9.48
C VAL A 732 12.75 -29.33 8.28
N ASP A 733 12.36 -30.61 8.52
CA ASP A 733 11.79 -31.44 7.48
C ASP A 733 10.29 -31.21 7.38
N VAL A 734 9.83 -30.86 6.17
CA VAL A 734 8.41 -30.69 5.84
C VAL A 734 8.02 -31.79 4.86
N LYS A 735 7.02 -32.59 5.23
CA LYS A 735 6.51 -33.69 4.41
C LYS A 735 5.08 -33.46 4.00
N ASN A 736 4.79 -33.61 2.72
CA ASN A 736 3.41 -33.69 2.23
C ASN A 736 2.85 -35.09 2.58
N THR A 737 1.91 -35.17 3.50
CA THR A 737 1.30 -36.42 3.99
C THR A 737 -0.01 -36.75 3.27
N GLY A 738 -0.51 -35.87 2.42
CA GLY A 738 -1.72 -36.09 1.64
C GLY A 738 -1.44 -36.65 0.24
N ASN A 739 -2.44 -36.56 -0.63
CA ASN A 739 -2.44 -37.22 -1.95
C ASN A 739 -2.44 -36.21 -3.14
N ARG A 740 -2.22 -34.91 -2.88
CA ARG A 740 -2.13 -33.86 -3.89
C ARG A 740 -0.83 -33.09 -3.76
N ILE A 741 -0.34 -32.53 -4.87
CA ILE A 741 0.73 -31.52 -4.81
C ILE A 741 0.21 -30.30 -4.04
N GLY A 742 1.04 -29.75 -3.19
CA GLY A 742 0.71 -28.57 -2.42
C GLY A 742 1.92 -27.71 -2.10
N LYS A 743 1.66 -26.41 -1.88
CA LYS A 743 2.65 -25.47 -1.41
C LYS A 743 2.40 -25.17 0.08
N GLU A 744 3.46 -25.13 0.86
CA GLU A 744 3.40 -24.79 2.29
C GLU A 744 4.30 -23.59 2.59
N SER A 745 3.79 -22.67 3.40
CA SER A 745 4.57 -21.54 3.91
C SER A 745 5.13 -21.92 5.29
N VAL A 746 6.43 -22.14 5.34
CA VAL A 746 7.16 -22.52 6.57
C VAL A 746 7.54 -21.24 7.31
N LEU A 747 6.87 -20.99 8.43
CA LEU A 747 7.01 -19.76 9.22
C LEU A 747 7.85 -20.03 10.47
N LEU A 748 8.93 -19.26 10.69
CA LEU A 748 9.81 -19.39 11.85
C LEU A 748 9.56 -18.22 12.81
N PHE A 749 9.11 -18.54 14.02
CA PHE A 749 8.86 -17.57 15.08
C PHE A 749 9.91 -17.65 16.19
N SER A 750 10.21 -16.50 16.82
CA SER A 750 10.97 -16.41 18.04
C SER A 750 10.12 -15.89 19.18
N SER A 751 10.35 -16.43 20.39
CA SER A 751 9.85 -15.89 21.66
C SER A 751 11.05 -15.64 22.57
N ASP A 752 11.24 -14.41 23.03
CA ASP A 752 12.13 -14.08 24.13
C ASP A 752 11.43 -14.50 25.42
N LEU A 753 12.06 -15.33 26.24
CA LEU A 753 11.39 -15.88 27.41
C LEU A 753 11.44 -14.96 28.61
N VAL A 754 12.47 -14.12 28.73
CA VAL A 754 12.66 -13.13 29.81
C VAL A 754 13.49 -11.98 29.31
N ALA A 755 12.95 -10.77 29.30
CA ALA A 755 13.66 -9.55 28.91
C ALA A 755 13.42 -8.43 29.93
N SER A 756 14.22 -7.37 29.85
CA SER A 756 14.09 -6.18 30.70
C SER A 756 12.83 -5.36 30.41
N LEU A 757 12.23 -5.53 29.23
CA LEU A 757 10.89 -5.05 28.90
C LEU A 757 10.00 -6.26 28.57
N THR A 758 8.69 -6.14 28.78
CA THR A 758 7.76 -7.23 28.45
C THR A 758 7.90 -7.61 26.98
N PRO A 759 8.36 -8.82 26.64
CA PRO A 759 8.53 -9.22 25.26
C PRO A 759 7.18 -9.46 24.58
N ASP A 760 7.18 -9.42 23.23
CA ASP A 760 6.06 -9.92 22.45
C ASP A 760 5.93 -11.45 22.65
N THR A 761 4.73 -11.97 22.62
CA THR A 761 4.49 -13.43 22.80
C THR A 761 5.30 -14.25 21.80
N ARG A 762 5.35 -13.79 20.56
CA ARG A 762 6.21 -14.33 19.50
C ARG A 762 6.32 -13.33 18.36
N ARG A 763 7.40 -13.42 17.59
CA ARG A 763 7.60 -12.60 16.37
C ARG A 763 8.06 -13.48 15.23
N LEU A 764 7.50 -13.28 14.03
CA LEU A 764 7.98 -13.90 12.81
C LEU A 764 9.39 -13.38 12.47
N ARG A 765 10.31 -14.30 12.16
CA ARG A 765 11.72 -13.97 11.88
C ARG A 765 12.21 -14.46 10.53
N ALA A 766 11.58 -15.49 10.01
CA ALA A 766 11.86 -16.01 8.67
C ALA A 766 10.65 -16.75 8.13
N PHE A 767 10.53 -16.82 6.82
CA PHE A 767 9.58 -17.70 6.16
C PHE A 767 10.16 -18.21 4.84
N GLU A 768 9.67 -19.37 4.39
CA GLU A 768 10.01 -19.96 3.10
C GLU A 768 8.79 -20.69 2.55
N LYS A 769 8.52 -20.55 1.24
CA LYS A 769 7.43 -21.26 0.58
C LYS A 769 7.99 -22.42 -0.23
N VAL A 770 7.49 -23.63 0.03
CA VAL A 770 7.97 -24.84 -0.63
C VAL A 770 6.83 -25.60 -1.28
N GLU A 771 7.07 -26.11 -2.48
CA GLU A 771 6.16 -27.03 -3.17
C GLU A 771 6.58 -28.46 -2.94
N LEU A 772 5.62 -29.36 -2.61
CA LEU A 772 5.86 -30.75 -2.27
C LEU A 772 4.85 -31.65 -3.00
N LYS A 773 5.37 -32.68 -3.64
CA LYS A 773 4.57 -33.78 -4.19
C LYS A 773 4.03 -34.70 -3.09
N PRO A 774 2.97 -35.47 -3.34
CA PRO A 774 2.49 -36.48 -2.39
C PRO A 774 3.61 -37.38 -1.88
N GLY A 775 3.76 -37.47 -0.57
CA GLY A 775 4.80 -38.28 0.09
C GLY A 775 6.20 -37.68 0.12
N GLU A 776 6.44 -36.59 -0.61
CA GLU A 776 7.74 -35.88 -0.66
C GLU A 776 8.05 -35.21 0.68
N THR A 777 9.31 -35.29 1.07
CA THR A 777 9.88 -34.55 2.20
C THR A 777 10.97 -33.63 1.69
N LYS A 778 10.94 -32.35 2.11
CA LYS A 778 12.02 -31.38 1.87
C LYS A 778 12.55 -30.87 3.19
N THR A 779 13.87 -30.79 3.31
CA THR A 779 14.51 -30.05 4.40
C THR A 779 14.57 -28.59 4.04
N VAL A 780 13.85 -27.76 4.80
CA VAL A 780 13.82 -26.30 4.63
C VAL A 780 14.86 -25.67 5.54
N THR A 781 15.64 -24.75 5.01
CA THR A 781 16.68 -24.02 5.73
C THR A 781 16.25 -22.58 5.93
N LEU A 782 16.25 -22.12 7.17
CA LEU A 782 15.89 -20.76 7.58
C LEU A 782 17.06 -20.16 8.35
N LYS A 783 17.43 -18.92 8.05
CA LYS A 783 18.55 -18.23 8.68
C LYS A 783 18.06 -17.03 9.47
N LEU A 784 18.70 -16.80 10.62
CA LEU A 784 18.40 -15.71 11.54
C LEU A 784 19.71 -15.17 12.10
N LYS A 785 19.96 -13.88 11.98
CA LYS A 785 21.08 -13.23 12.67
C LYS A 785 20.74 -13.07 14.14
N GLY A 786 21.71 -13.28 15.03
CA GLY A 786 21.51 -13.06 16.46
C GLY A 786 20.99 -11.65 16.76
N SER A 787 21.50 -10.63 16.04
CA SER A 787 21.04 -9.25 16.16
C SER A 787 19.56 -9.04 15.82
N ASP A 788 18.94 -9.92 15.03
CA ASP A 788 17.51 -9.80 14.68
C ASP A 788 16.57 -10.17 15.84
N LEU A 789 17.13 -10.78 16.90
CA LEU A 789 16.42 -11.06 18.16
C LEU A 789 16.45 -9.87 19.15
N ALA A 790 17.19 -8.81 18.84
CA ALA A 790 17.21 -7.60 19.64
C ALA A 790 15.86 -6.85 19.66
N PHE A 791 15.64 -6.11 20.72
CA PHE A 791 14.52 -5.19 20.88
C PHE A 791 15.01 -3.78 21.21
N VAL A 792 14.14 -2.77 21.23
CA VAL A 792 14.50 -1.40 21.60
C VAL A 792 14.24 -1.19 23.08
N GLY A 793 15.29 -0.88 23.82
CA GLY A 793 15.25 -0.62 25.26
C GLY A 793 14.52 0.68 25.60
N TYR A 794 14.31 0.90 26.90
CA TYR A 794 13.63 2.08 27.41
C TYR A 794 14.35 3.40 27.07
N ASP A 795 15.65 3.33 26.77
CA ASP A 795 16.50 4.46 26.36
C ASP A 795 16.52 4.70 24.84
N GLY A 796 15.65 4.03 24.08
CA GLY A 796 15.54 4.16 22.63
C GLY A 796 16.64 3.46 21.83
N LYS A 797 17.54 2.69 22.49
CA LYS A 797 18.63 1.96 21.83
C LYS A 797 18.31 0.49 21.66
N TRP A 798 18.79 -0.10 20.57
CA TRP A 798 18.71 -1.53 20.36
C TRP A 798 19.52 -2.29 21.39
N ILE A 799 18.96 -3.37 21.94
CA ILE A 799 19.63 -4.26 22.89
C ILE A 799 19.24 -5.72 22.59
N LEU A 800 20.25 -6.60 22.54
CA LEU A 800 20.08 -8.04 22.63
C LEU A 800 20.58 -8.43 24.03
N GLU A 801 19.72 -9.02 24.83
CA GLU A 801 20.06 -9.44 26.19
C GLU A 801 20.47 -10.91 26.23
N LYS A 802 21.42 -11.21 27.13
CA LYS A 802 21.73 -12.59 27.50
C LYS A 802 20.49 -13.25 28.06
N GLY A 803 20.10 -14.42 27.51
CA GLY A 803 18.87 -15.13 27.94
C GLY A 803 18.46 -16.23 26.99
N ASP A 804 17.35 -16.85 27.32
CA ASP A 804 16.79 -17.99 26.60
C ASP A 804 15.74 -17.54 25.58
N PHE A 805 15.84 -18.06 24.38
CA PHE A 805 14.88 -17.85 23.30
C PHE A 805 14.27 -19.18 22.87
N ARG A 806 12.96 -19.20 22.63
CA ARG A 806 12.27 -20.31 21.99
C ARG A 806 12.05 -20.00 20.52
N ILE A 807 12.46 -20.92 19.66
CA ILE A 807 12.22 -20.84 18.22
C ILE A 807 11.20 -21.91 17.85
N GLN A 808 10.21 -21.55 17.06
CA GLN A 808 9.09 -22.41 16.69
C GLN A 808 8.80 -22.35 15.18
N THR A 809 8.52 -23.52 14.57
CA THR A 809 7.94 -23.65 13.24
C THR A 809 6.97 -24.82 13.21
N GLY A 810 5.75 -24.60 12.70
CA GLY A 810 4.67 -25.59 12.83
C GLY A 810 4.44 -25.95 14.30
N ASP A 811 4.47 -27.27 14.60
CA ASP A 811 4.37 -27.82 15.95
C ASP A 811 5.74 -28.10 16.60
N GLN A 812 6.84 -27.80 15.90
CA GLN A 812 8.20 -28.08 16.37
C GLN A 812 8.79 -26.86 17.10
N THR A 813 9.56 -27.14 18.18
CA THR A 813 10.26 -26.08 18.94
C THR A 813 11.69 -26.48 19.24
N VAL A 814 12.59 -25.49 19.32
CA VAL A 814 13.97 -25.63 19.82
C VAL A 814 14.34 -24.38 20.61
N ASN A 815 15.11 -24.54 21.69
CA ASN A 815 15.61 -23.39 22.45
C ASN A 815 17.05 -23.07 22.04
N VAL A 816 17.35 -21.76 22.05
CA VAL A 816 18.72 -21.22 21.85
C VAL A 816 19.02 -20.22 22.96
N VAL A 817 20.30 -20.05 23.29
CA VAL A 817 20.72 -19.19 24.38
C VAL A 817 21.63 -18.07 23.89
N CYS A 818 21.22 -16.82 24.08
CA CYS A 818 22.11 -15.70 23.91
C CYS A 818 23.09 -15.65 25.08
N THR A 819 24.40 -15.74 24.81
CA THR A 819 25.42 -15.83 25.81
C THR A 819 25.96 -14.50 26.31
N ASP A 820 25.72 -13.43 25.57
CA ASP A 820 26.24 -12.10 25.85
C ASP A 820 25.19 -11.00 25.58
N THR A 821 25.21 -9.94 26.41
CA THR A 821 24.37 -8.77 26.19
C THR A 821 25.11 -7.75 25.32
N LYS A 822 24.50 -7.36 24.19
CA LYS A 822 25.04 -6.35 23.30
C LYS A 822 24.05 -5.21 23.12
N LYS A 823 24.54 -3.98 23.17
CA LYS A 823 23.79 -2.75 22.98
C LYS A 823 24.39 -1.94 21.83
N TRP A 824 23.56 -1.34 21.01
CA TRP A 824 23.99 -0.50 19.92
C TRP A 824 23.82 0.97 20.30
N GLU A 825 24.86 1.78 20.09
CA GLU A 825 24.88 3.21 20.37
C GLU A 825 24.02 4.01 19.37
N THR A 826 23.87 3.50 18.14
CA THR A 826 23.03 4.10 17.12
C THR A 826 21.60 3.55 17.20
N PRO A 827 20.58 4.34 16.82
CA PRO A 827 19.18 3.89 16.76
C PRO A 827 18.92 2.69 15.83
N ASN A 828 19.82 2.45 14.87
CA ASN A 828 19.73 1.36 13.90
C ASN A 828 20.86 0.36 14.12
N LYS A 829 20.53 -0.90 14.21
CA LYS A 829 21.49 -2.01 14.38
C LYS A 829 22.14 -2.43 13.06
#